data_b981dacba0b1b03d98c2d70ea5dc1f22
#
_entry.id   b981dacba0b1b03d98c2d70ea5dc1f22
#
_cell.length_a   1.000
_cell.length_b   1.000
_cell.length_c   1.000
_cell.angle_alpha   90.00
_cell.angle_beta   90.00
_cell.angle_gamma   90.00
#
_symmetry.space_group_name_H-M   'P 1'
#
loop_
_entity.id
_entity.type
_entity.pdbx_description
1 polymer ?
#
loop_
_entity_poly.entity_id
_entity_poly.type
_entity_poly.pdbx_seq_one_letter_code
_entity_poly.pdbx_strand_id
1 'polypeptide(L)'
;MADPADLAEQALQAKEQGVVEILRLLQRPEDLARLADITAEYESRQKSAKATLSAMVQTQVESTSSGMDLLEKARRHIAKLQAALDKIDRLCAECADLVQHHDKIKLLALTHGNMKRVLSEIDDIIDLPYRAERCWELLMEDDANLVPAFEALTLLTGTAENAKQARRNTKVAAQAGQILDYLTKVDEVMVAFEELLFDQHLKLPGMVELAQERPTILVDCVRVIELQELLDAEYRRVKMGAVPQRRYRDRLFSGLVRDAEARFGELLEMAQQCHVPNDTVKYDQNENPIINETRDYSGALTRVTRLVGGQEETVTDPDQLQGIEVTEEEIFDEDKYLDELLNGLYDMTDELAAVYDYAAPCFPAEYDIFNRIFQCYHVQFAIVVDVLGHAAADGMSTKGALRCMDWVQKYMDTLRNLGVDEALIRLPPSPLADPDSLPGMVVLMDSYVHRMETTVTDWYMKNLKADLDAKYVPQVTADGTLATLGAVEFFRILNQQIAIIEKLNDHGEVMFQTAKTALRVMSSYQAAQRQVLVGPSDKGAGGERGSNGNKAGGPGAGGRPMSLELAVAFLNNNVRCHDQSLEFAEDVQRQLDQSYRSQLDIEDVCRGFLEVAKLATYKAVSIVFNDPGMSNQLKVLYSSGAEYTGGRATNVLIATLKDYFSDFKKWVLPSFLKRVAEAALEELVRRAANMFVAVPPTPSEPLLKRMAEDEADLAAYFETYLRPDRLRRPMALLSDMRELLVADTPEEFSLAFANLIAAHPGFTLDLATRILASRTELQKKQVADITAQCRELWKAREASDKAARGEADAAAGGGWFGWGKKGA
;
A
#
# COMPACT_ATOMS: atom_id res chain seq x y z
N MET A 1 -17.49 52.54 -11.96
CA MET A 1 -16.07 52.51 -12.43
C MET A 1 -15.23 52.53 -11.19
N ALA A 2 -14.49 51.49 -10.95
CA ALA A 2 -13.60 51.48 -9.80
C ALA A 2 -12.53 52.54 -9.93
N ASP A 3 -12.18 53.20 -8.84
CA ASP A 3 -11.22 54.28 -8.78
C ASP A 3 -9.87 53.78 -9.36
N PRO A 4 -9.20 54.52 -10.23
CA PRO A 4 -7.89 54.13 -10.75
C PRO A 4 -6.85 53.88 -9.66
N ALA A 5 -7.03 54.49 -8.47
CA ALA A 5 -6.19 54.24 -7.28
C ALA A 5 -6.40 52.83 -6.69
N ASP A 6 -7.65 52.39 -6.56
CA ASP A 6 -8.01 51.05 -6.08
C ASP A 6 -7.50 49.95 -7.02
N LEU A 7 -7.57 50.18 -8.33
CA LEU A 7 -7.04 49.24 -9.32
C LEU A 7 -5.51 49.14 -9.28
N ALA A 8 -4.84 50.26 -9.01
CA ALA A 8 -3.38 50.29 -8.84
C ALA A 8 -2.93 49.56 -7.56
N GLU A 9 -3.69 49.74 -6.48
CA GLU A 9 -3.43 49.07 -5.21
C GLU A 9 -3.69 47.57 -5.28
N GLN A 10 -4.80 47.14 -5.92
CA GLN A 10 -5.07 45.72 -6.19
C GLN A 10 -4.03 45.10 -7.14
N ALA A 11 -3.54 45.82 -8.12
CA ALA A 11 -2.46 45.35 -8.99
C ALA A 11 -1.12 45.24 -8.24
N LEU A 12 -0.87 46.13 -7.29
CA LEU A 12 0.32 46.07 -6.45
C LEU A 12 0.25 44.86 -5.47
N GLN A 13 -0.90 44.67 -4.81
CA GLN A 13 -1.14 43.48 -3.94
C GLN A 13 -1.04 42.16 -4.71
N ALA A 14 -1.61 42.10 -5.91
CA ALA A 14 -1.50 40.90 -6.76
C ALA A 14 -0.05 40.59 -7.16
N LYS A 15 0.73 41.68 -7.39
CA LYS A 15 2.16 41.55 -7.71
C LYS A 15 2.99 41.09 -6.52
N GLU A 16 2.69 41.61 -5.33
CA GLU A 16 3.33 41.14 -4.07
C GLU A 16 2.97 39.70 -3.75
N GLN A 17 1.71 39.31 -3.87
CA GLN A 17 1.27 37.93 -3.74
C GLN A 17 1.94 37.00 -4.76
N GLY A 18 2.09 37.48 -6.00
CA GLY A 18 2.81 36.72 -7.03
C GLY A 18 4.28 36.51 -6.70
N VAL A 19 4.95 37.52 -6.13
CA VAL A 19 6.35 37.38 -5.68
C VAL A 19 6.46 36.41 -4.52
N VAL A 20 5.55 36.46 -3.56
CA VAL A 20 5.50 35.51 -2.43
C VAL A 20 5.26 34.09 -2.93
N GLU A 21 4.39 33.90 -3.91
CA GLU A 21 4.12 32.59 -4.48
C GLU A 21 5.32 32.05 -5.30
N ILE A 22 6.02 32.89 -6.03
CA ILE A 22 7.27 32.54 -6.71
C ILE A 22 8.34 32.14 -5.70
N LEU A 23 8.50 32.90 -4.61
CA LEU A 23 9.44 32.57 -3.54
C LEU A 23 9.10 31.27 -2.82
N ARG A 24 7.82 30.91 -2.76
CA ARG A 24 7.33 29.64 -2.20
C ARG A 24 7.59 28.46 -3.15
N LEU A 25 7.50 28.69 -4.44
CA LEU A 25 7.66 27.64 -5.46
C LEU A 25 9.13 27.38 -5.81
N LEU A 26 10.01 28.36 -5.59
CA LEU A 26 11.43 28.28 -5.95
C LEU A 26 12.30 28.40 -4.68
N GLN A 27 12.17 27.44 -3.77
CA GLN A 27 12.93 27.45 -2.52
C GLN A 27 14.30 26.79 -2.60
N ARG A 28 14.55 25.98 -3.61
CA ARG A 28 15.80 25.22 -3.77
C ARG A 28 16.34 25.36 -5.19
N PRO A 29 17.65 25.22 -5.38
CA PRO A 29 18.26 25.28 -6.72
C PRO A 29 17.70 24.24 -7.71
N GLU A 30 17.19 23.15 -7.20
CA GLU A 30 16.60 22.06 -7.99
C GLU A 30 15.19 22.43 -8.58
N ASP A 31 14.54 23.39 -7.98
CA ASP A 31 13.22 23.84 -8.44
C ASP A 31 13.33 24.62 -9.77
N LEU A 32 14.53 25.10 -10.11
CA LEU A 32 14.80 25.75 -11.40
C LEU A 32 14.66 24.78 -12.59
N ALA A 33 14.87 23.49 -12.38
CA ALA A 33 14.66 22.51 -13.45
C ALA A 33 13.17 22.32 -13.82
N ARG A 34 12.28 22.69 -12.88
CA ARG A 34 10.83 22.61 -13.07
C ARG A 34 10.20 23.95 -13.48
N LEU A 35 11.03 24.97 -13.73
CA LEU A 35 10.55 26.32 -14.04
C LEU A 35 9.69 26.34 -15.30
N ALA A 36 10.06 25.52 -16.31
CA ALA A 36 9.31 25.41 -17.54
C ALA A 36 7.89 24.85 -17.32
N ASP A 37 7.77 23.86 -16.46
CA ASP A 37 6.47 23.25 -16.14
C ASP A 37 5.59 24.21 -15.33
N ILE A 38 6.18 24.89 -14.35
CA ILE A 38 5.49 25.87 -13.53
C ILE A 38 5.02 27.04 -14.40
N THR A 39 5.87 27.54 -15.30
CA THR A 39 5.46 28.60 -16.21
C THR A 39 4.34 28.18 -17.15
N ALA A 40 4.41 26.96 -17.69
CA ALA A 40 3.35 26.41 -18.54
C ALA A 40 2.02 26.28 -17.80
N GLU A 41 2.05 25.84 -16.52
CA GLU A 41 0.87 25.77 -15.68
C GLU A 41 0.24 27.15 -15.44
N TYR A 42 1.04 28.14 -15.07
CA TYR A 42 0.52 29.51 -14.85
C TYR A 42 0.06 30.19 -16.15
N GLU A 43 0.72 29.91 -17.26
CA GLU A 43 0.24 30.37 -18.58
C GLU A 43 -1.09 29.71 -18.96
N SER A 44 -1.28 28.45 -18.67
CA SER A 44 -2.55 27.75 -18.87
C SER A 44 -3.65 28.36 -18.00
N ARG A 45 -3.37 28.58 -16.71
CA ARG A 45 -4.29 29.25 -15.77
C ARG A 45 -4.62 30.69 -16.24
N GLN A 46 -3.62 31.41 -16.73
CA GLN A 46 -3.82 32.76 -17.27
C GLN A 46 -4.71 32.77 -18.53
N LYS A 47 -4.49 31.80 -19.44
CA LYS A 47 -5.33 31.66 -20.65
C LYS A 47 -6.76 31.32 -20.28
N SER A 48 -6.96 30.39 -19.33
CA SER A 48 -8.26 30.01 -18.81
C SER A 48 -8.97 31.22 -18.15
N ALA A 49 -8.28 31.92 -17.26
CA ALA A 49 -8.84 33.12 -16.62
C ALA A 49 -9.20 34.24 -17.62
N LYS A 50 -8.35 34.44 -18.64
CA LYS A 50 -8.64 35.41 -19.70
C LYS A 50 -9.86 35.02 -20.55
N ALA A 51 -9.99 33.71 -20.84
CA ALA A 51 -11.14 33.20 -21.59
C ALA A 51 -12.44 33.40 -20.79
N THR A 52 -12.41 33.05 -19.51
CA THR A 52 -13.56 33.25 -18.61
C THR A 52 -13.93 34.70 -18.47
N LEU A 53 -12.94 35.59 -18.28
CA LEU A 53 -13.16 37.02 -18.16
C LEU A 53 -13.75 37.59 -19.46
N SER A 54 -13.20 37.20 -20.61
CA SER A 54 -13.68 37.64 -21.91
C SER A 54 -15.13 37.19 -22.15
N ALA A 55 -15.45 35.93 -21.83
CA ALA A 55 -16.81 35.42 -21.95
C ALA A 55 -17.79 36.18 -21.03
N MET A 56 -17.40 36.43 -19.77
CA MET A 56 -18.23 37.19 -18.83
C MET A 56 -18.45 38.64 -19.31
N VAL A 57 -17.40 39.31 -19.79
CA VAL A 57 -17.51 40.69 -20.31
C VAL A 57 -18.40 40.70 -21.53
N GLN A 58 -18.22 39.73 -22.44
CA GLN A 58 -19.04 39.66 -23.66
C GLN A 58 -20.52 39.49 -23.29
N THR A 59 -20.81 38.56 -22.40
CA THR A 59 -22.18 38.29 -21.91
C THR A 59 -22.81 39.50 -21.25
N GLN A 60 -22.03 40.25 -20.46
CA GLN A 60 -22.50 41.47 -19.81
C GLN A 60 -22.78 42.56 -20.82
N VAL A 61 -21.93 42.71 -21.82
CA VAL A 61 -22.10 43.73 -22.89
C VAL A 61 -23.31 43.40 -23.74
N GLU A 62 -23.48 42.15 -24.14
CA GLU A 62 -24.64 41.72 -24.94
C GLU A 62 -25.95 41.85 -24.19
N SER A 63 -25.96 41.49 -22.91
CA SER A 63 -27.13 41.64 -22.03
C SER A 63 -27.53 43.10 -21.86
N THR A 64 -26.53 43.99 -21.63
CA THR A 64 -26.81 45.44 -21.53
C THR A 64 -27.22 46.05 -22.85
N SER A 65 -26.60 45.65 -23.97
CA SER A 65 -26.96 46.10 -25.30
C SER A 65 -28.38 45.67 -25.67
N SER A 66 -28.73 44.43 -25.44
CA SER A 66 -30.07 43.88 -25.65
C SER A 66 -31.11 44.58 -24.78
N GLY A 67 -30.78 44.82 -23.52
CA GLY A 67 -31.62 45.58 -22.58
C GLY A 67 -31.88 46.99 -23.05
N MET A 68 -30.85 47.71 -23.57
CA MET A 68 -30.98 49.04 -24.10
C MET A 68 -31.84 49.07 -25.37
N ASP A 69 -31.64 48.11 -26.27
CA ASP A 69 -32.42 47.98 -27.48
C ASP A 69 -33.92 47.73 -27.20
N LEU A 70 -34.18 46.85 -26.19
CA LEU A 70 -35.55 46.60 -25.75
C LEU A 70 -36.21 47.87 -25.15
N LEU A 71 -35.45 48.61 -24.32
CA LEU A 71 -35.93 49.87 -23.74
C LEU A 71 -36.20 50.93 -24.83
N GLU A 72 -35.32 50.99 -25.81
CA GLU A 72 -35.51 51.92 -26.90
C GLU A 72 -36.67 51.51 -27.81
N LYS A 73 -36.88 50.24 -28.07
CA LYS A 73 -38.08 49.78 -28.78
C LYS A 73 -39.33 50.05 -27.97
N ALA A 74 -39.32 49.75 -26.65
CA ALA A 74 -40.43 50.07 -25.78
C ALA A 74 -40.76 51.55 -25.77
N ARG A 75 -39.73 52.41 -25.67
CA ARG A 75 -39.91 53.87 -25.73
C ARG A 75 -40.50 54.35 -27.07
N ARG A 76 -40.04 53.78 -28.20
CA ARG A 76 -40.60 54.06 -29.51
C ARG A 76 -42.06 53.59 -29.64
N HIS A 77 -42.38 52.46 -29.09
CA HIS A 77 -43.78 51.96 -29.05
C HIS A 77 -44.67 52.82 -28.17
N ILE A 78 -44.20 53.22 -27.00
CA ILE A 78 -44.93 54.12 -26.09
C ILE A 78 -45.17 55.51 -26.79
N ALA A 79 -44.12 56.04 -27.42
CA ALA A 79 -44.29 57.34 -28.16
C ALA A 79 -45.27 57.25 -29.34
N LYS A 80 -45.27 56.09 -30.06
CA LYS A 80 -46.24 55.79 -31.09
C LYS A 80 -47.67 55.65 -30.54
N LEU A 81 -47.78 54.99 -29.36
CA LEU A 81 -49.04 54.79 -28.66
C LEU A 81 -49.58 56.16 -28.18
N GLN A 82 -48.74 56.99 -27.59
CA GLN A 82 -49.13 58.37 -27.16
C GLN A 82 -49.58 59.21 -28.35
N ALA A 83 -48.78 59.21 -29.45
CA ALA A 83 -49.20 59.97 -30.65
C ALA A 83 -50.48 59.45 -31.29
N ALA A 84 -50.73 58.18 -31.25
CA ALA A 84 -52.00 57.60 -31.72
C ALA A 84 -53.18 57.93 -30.82
N LEU A 85 -52.99 57.94 -29.50
CA LEU A 85 -54.00 58.34 -28.50
C LEU A 85 -54.34 59.82 -28.63
N ASP A 86 -53.35 60.71 -28.76
CA ASP A 86 -53.56 62.11 -28.95
C ASP A 86 -54.30 62.42 -30.29
N LYS A 87 -54.07 61.65 -31.32
CA LYS A 87 -54.80 61.71 -32.57
C LYS A 87 -56.26 61.23 -32.42
N ILE A 88 -56.46 60.21 -31.67
CA ILE A 88 -57.82 59.62 -31.36
C ILE A 88 -58.58 60.63 -30.53
N ASP A 89 -57.95 61.21 -29.50
CA ASP A 89 -58.61 62.18 -28.62
C ASP A 89 -59.04 63.49 -29.41
N ARG A 90 -58.18 63.94 -30.28
CA ARG A 90 -58.58 65.06 -31.19
C ARG A 90 -59.75 64.71 -32.10
N LEU A 91 -59.66 63.47 -32.71
CA LEU A 91 -60.78 63.02 -33.57
C LEU A 91 -62.09 62.80 -32.76
N CYS A 92 -61.94 62.27 -31.52
CA CYS A 92 -63.09 62.19 -30.65
C CYS A 92 -63.67 63.53 -30.21
N ALA A 93 -62.80 64.51 -29.91
CA ALA A 93 -63.26 65.85 -29.56
C ALA A 93 -63.99 66.56 -30.76
N GLU A 94 -63.44 66.39 -31.97
CA GLU A 94 -64.06 66.96 -33.24
C GLU A 94 -65.38 66.22 -33.56
N CYS A 95 -65.48 64.90 -33.22
CA CYS A 95 -66.68 64.14 -33.49
C CYS A 95 -67.75 64.29 -32.41
N ALA A 96 -67.39 64.65 -31.16
CA ALA A 96 -68.33 64.77 -30.04
C ALA A 96 -69.41 65.87 -30.25
N ASP A 97 -69.07 66.91 -31.02
CA ASP A 97 -70.05 68.02 -31.39
C ASP A 97 -70.94 67.68 -32.58
N LEU A 98 -70.61 66.62 -33.36
CA LEU A 98 -71.28 66.33 -34.62
C LEU A 98 -72.14 65.03 -34.69
N VAL A 99 -72.14 64.19 -33.66
CA VAL A 99 -72.78 62.82 -33.79
C VAL A 99 -73.65 62.44 -32.59
N GLN A 100 -75.03 62.42 -32.86
CA GLN A 100 -76.06 61.97 -31.91
C GLN A 100 -75.85 60.42 -31.43
N HIS A 101 -74.77 59.81 -31.82
CA HIS A 101 -74.54 58.39 -31.53
C HIS A 101 -73.16 58.06 -30.95
N HIS A 102 -72.57 58.99 -30.24
CA HIS A 102 -71.21 58.86 -29.66
C HIS A 102 -70.97 57.51 -28.89
N ASP A 103 -71.98 57.14 -28.08
CA ASP A 103 -71.83 55.86 -27.28
C ASP A 103 -71.85 54.62 -28.17
N LYS A 104 -72.58 54.60 -29.29
CA LYS A 104 -72.56 53.49 -30.24
C LYS A 104 -71.25 53.44 -31.03
N ILE A 105 -70.64 54.56 -31.41
CA ILE A 105 -69.37 54.62 -32.10
C ILE A 105 -68.24 54.20 -31.16
N LYS A 106 -68.26 54.62 -29.91
CA LYS A 106 -67.34 54.22 -28.87
C LYS A 106 -67.37 52.73 -28.62
N LEU A 107 -68.59 52.15 -28.50
CA LEU A 107 -68.80 50.71 -28.36
C LEU A 107 -68.29 49.96 -29.60
N LEU A 108 -68.55 50.47 -30.82
CA LEU A 108 -68.10 49.86 -32.07
C LEU A 108 -66.57 49.93 -32.20
N ALA A 109 -65.94 51.07 -31.78
CA ALA A 109 -64.49 51.20 -31.78
C ALA A 109 -63.79 50.32 -30.79
N LEU A 110 -64.40 50.20 -29.58
CA LEU A 110 -63.92 49.22 -28.54
C LEU A 110 -64.05 47.79 -29.03
N THR A 111 -65.23 47.43 -29.65
CA THR A 111 -65.43 46.05 -30.16
C THR A 111 -64.49 45.76 -31.33
N HIS A 112 -64.27 46.78 -32.27
CA HIS A 112 -63.32 46.60 -33.33
C HIS A 112 -61.88 46.47 -32.82
N GLY A 113 -61.47 47.28 -31.82
CA GLY A 113 -60.18 47.18 -31.16
C GLY A 113 -59.96 45.85 -30.50
N ASN A 114 -60.99 45.37 -29.78
CA ASN A 114 -60.97 44.05 -29.15
C ASN A 114 -60.94 42.92 -30.21
N MET A 115 -61.76 43.02 -31.29
CA MET A 115 -61.72 42.04 -32.38
C MET A 115 -60.37 42.00 -33.09
N LYS A 116 -59.78 43.20 -33.38
CA LYS A 116 -58.46 43.28 -34.03
C LYS A 116 -57.36 42.66 -33.16
N ARG A 117 -57.45 42.89 -31.83
CA ARG A 117 -56.52 42.27 -30.89
C ARG A 117 -56.70 40.73 -30.83
N VAL A 118 -57.98 40.29 -30.76
CA VAL A 118 -58.32 38.86 -30.79
C VAL A 118 -57.83 38.18 -32.09
N LEU A 119 -58.03 38.88 -33.25
CA LEU A 119 -57.52 38.35 -34.52
C LEU A 119 -55.98 38.25 -34.52
N SER A 120 -55.29 39.29 -34.05
CA SER A 120 -53.82 39.23 -33.91
C SER A 120 -53.35 38.14 -32.98
N GLU A 121 -54.03 37.94 -31.84
CA GLU A 121 -53.76 36.85 -30.92
C GLU A 121 -54.04 35.44 -31.53
N ILE A 122 -55.07 35.35 -32.40
CA ILE A 122 -55.39 34.12 -33.15
C ILE A 122 -54.30 33.86 -34.24
N ASP A 123 -53.89 34.87 -34.99
CA ASP A 123 -52.88 34.74 -36.01
C ASP A 123 -51.54 34.30 -35.35
N ASP A 124 -51.19 34.92 -34.22
CA ASP A 124 -50.02 34.50 -33.45
C ASP A 124 -50.08 33.03 -33.00
N ILE A 125 -51.31 32.52 -32.63
CA ILE A 125 -51.50 31.11 -32.22
C ILE A 125 -51.42 30.15 -33.44
N ILE A 126 -51.92 30.60 -34.62
CA ILE A 126 -51.85 29.82 -35.83
C ILE A 126 -50.42 29.65 -36.35
N ASP A 127 -49.61 30.66 -36.17
CA ASP A 127 -48.22 30.62 -36.62
C ASP A 127 -47.27 29.87 -35.64
N LEU A 128 -47.70 29.55 -34.40
CA LEU A 128 -46.82 28.97 -33.37
C LEU A 128 -46.03 27.73 -33.82
N PRO A 129 -46.64 26.67 -34.43
CA PRO A 129 -45.85 25.49 -34.84
C PRO A 129 -44.82 25.80 -35.94
N TYR A 130 -45.19 26.62 -36.91
CA TYR A 130 -44.31 27.01 -38.00
C TYR A 130 -43.12 27.82 -37.47
N ARG A 131 -43.35 28.72 -36.54
CA ARG A 131 -42.28 29.49 -35.89
C ARG A 131 -41.39 28.58 -35.02
N ALA A 132 -41.93 27.56 -34.35
CA ALA A 132 -41.17 26.61 -33.62
C ALA A 132 -40.29 25.73 -34.54
N GLU A 133 -40.89 25.22 -35.65
CA GLU A 133 -40.10 24.46 -36.65
C GLU A 133 -38.99 25.33 -37.25
N ARG A 134 -39.28 26.61 -37.53
CA ARG A 134 -38.28 27.53 -38.05
C ARG A 134 -37.14 27.80 -37.05
N CYS A 135 -37.42 27.89 -35.75
CA CYS A 135 -36.41 28.02 -34.73
C CYS A 135 -35.51 26.74 -34.69
N TRP A 136 -36.11 25.58 -34.86
CA TRP A 136 -35.38 24.32 -34.93
C TRP A 136 -34.49 24.20 -36.16
N GLU A 137 -34.99 24.60 -37.33
CA GLU A 137 -34.19 24.62 -38.58
C GLU A 137 -32.96 25.54 -38.44
N LEU A 138 -33.16 26.77 -37.87
CA LEU A 138 -32.05 27.71 -37.63
C LEU A 138 -31.01 27.15 -36.65
N LEU A 139 -31.44 26.37 -35.67
CA LEU A 139 -30.53 25.72 -34.72
C LEU A 139 -29.75 24.58 -35.39
N MET A 140 -30.40 23.81 -36.30
CA MET A 140 -29.71 22.75 -37.06
C MET A 140 -28.74 23.32 -38.12
N GLU A 141 -28.90 24.56 -38.55
CA GLU A 141 -27.94 25.22 -39.47
C GLU A 141 -26.67 25.65 -38.73
N ASP A 142 -26.78 26.14 -37.50
CA ASP A 142 -25.64 26.59 -36.68
C ASP A 142 -25.96 26.54 -35.19
N ASP A 143 -25.16 25.78 -34.43
CA ASP A 143 -25.24 25.66 -32.97
C ASP A 143 -25.06 27.04 -32.23
N ALA A 144 -24.46 28.04 -32.87
CA ALA A 144 -24.35 29.39 -32.32
C ALA A 144 -25.73 30.06 -32.11
N ASN A 145 -26.79 29.50 -32.71
CA ASN A 145 -28.17 29.99 -32.52
C ASN A 145 -28.86 29.42 -31.26
N LEU A 146 -28.16 28.69 -30.42
CA LEU A 146 -28.73 27.95 -29.28
C LEU A 146 -29.49 28.88 -28.30
N VAL A 147 -28.88 29.98 -27.88
CA VAL A 147 -29.51 30.95 -26.94
C VAL A 147 -30.70 31.66 -27.59
N PRO A 148 -30.58 32.25 -28.81
CA PRO A 148 -31.72 32.84 -29.49
C PRO A 148 -32.87 31.85 -29.74
N ALA A 149 -32.56 30.63 -30.10
CA ALA A 149 -33.56 29.56 -30.30
C ALA A 149 -34.29 29.23 -28.98
N PHE A 150 -33.58 29.12 -27.89
CA PHE A 150 -34.18 28.91 -26.57
C PHE A 150 -35.11 30.04 -26.15
N GLU A 151 -34.68 31.31 -26.30
CA GLU A 151 -35.51 32.46 -25.97
C GLU A 151 -36.78 32.47 -26.80
N ALA A 152 -36.66 32.22 -28.11
CA ALA A 152 -37.81 32.16 -29.01
C ALA A 152 -38.74 31.01 -28.64
N LEU A 153 -38.23 29.79 -28.45
CA LEU A 153 -39.00 28.61 -28.08
C LEU A 153 -39.70 28.78 -26.73
N THR A 154 -39.03 29.41 -25.76
CA THR A 154 -39.61 29.69 -24.44
C THR A 154 -40.82 30.65 -24.55
N LEU A 155 -40.70 31.70 -25.41
CA LEU A 155 -41.81 32.60 -25.66
C LEU A 155 -42.97 31.86 -26.35
N LEU A 156 -42.67 31.02 -27.35
CA LEU A 156 -43.69 30.24 -28.05
C LEU A 156 -44.39 29.23 -27.15
N THR A 157 -43.59 28.56 -26.28
CA THR A 157 -44.16 27.66 -25.27
C THR A 157 -45.04 28.38 -24.26
N GLY A 158 -44.66 29.58 -23.82
CA GLY A 158 -45.45 30.40 -22.92
C GLY A 158 -46.81 30.80 -23.56
N THR A 159 -46.79 31.20 -24.84
CA THR A 159 -48.00 31.51 -25.59
C THR A 159 -48.90 30.27 -25.83
N ALA A 160 -48.29 29.13 -26.14
CA ALA A 160 -48.97 27.86 -26.28
C ALA A 160 -49.65 27.39 -24.95
N GLU A 161 -48.96 27.50 -23.83
CA GLU A 161 -49.54 27.20 -22.51
C GLU A 161 -50.65 28.16 -22.10
N ASN A 162 -50.51 29.42 -22.36
CA ASN A 162 -51.60 30.39 -22.16
C ASN A 162 -52.82 30.04 -23.00
N ALA A 163 -52.64 29.60 -24.25
CA ALA A 163 -53.70 29.15 -25.13
C ALA A 163 -54.36 27.87 -24.62
N LYS A 164 -53.58 26.91 -24.15
CA LYS A 164 -54.03 25.66 -23.51
C LYS A 164 -54.80 25.96 -22.21
N GLN A 165 -54.39 26.92 -21.40
CA GLN A 165 -55.05 27.33 -20.17
C GLN A 165 -56.35 28.10 -20.40
N ALA A 166 -56.35 29.02 -21.36
CA ALA A 166 -57.59 29.74 -21.80
C ALA A 166 -58.67 28.74 -22.21
N ARG A 167 -58.30 27.69 -22.91
CA ARG A 167 -59.19 26.59 -23.29
C ARG A 167 -59.78 25.81 -22.10
N ARG A 168 -58.95 25.48 -21.06
CA ARG A 168 -59.48 24.82 -19.84
C ARG A 168 -60.62 25.54 -19.19
N ASN A 169 -60.70 26.85 -19.41
CA ASN A 169 -61.72 27.72 -18.87
C ASN A 169 -62.96 27.81 -19.75
N THR A 170 -62.95 27.27 -20.97
CA THR A 170 -64.08 27.36 -21.93
C THR A 170 -64.85 25.99 -22.01
N LYS A 171 -66.20 26.10 -22.03
CA LYS A 171 -67.11 24.92 -21.96
C LYS A 171 -67.32 24.17 -23.29
N VAL A 172 -66.61 24.45 -24.34
CA VAL A 172 -66.82 23.89 -25.71
C VAL A 172 -65.87 22.71 -25.95
N ALA A 173 -66.31 21.50 -25.68
CA ALA A 173 -65.51 20.29 -25.68
C ALA A 173 -65.22 19.62 -27.04
N ALA A 174 -66.03 19.87 -28.09
CA ALA A 174 -65.96 19.06 -29.29
C ALA A 174 -64.87 19.41 -30.33
N GLN A 175 -64.36 20.64 -30.36
CA GLN A 175 -63.29 21.08 -31.27
C GLN A 175 -61.90 21.12 -30.59
N ALA A 176 -61.87 20.66 -29.39
CA ALA A 176 -60.77 20.83 -28.46
C ALA A 176 -59.58 19.90 -28.75
N GLY A 177 -59.77 18.76 -29.43
CA GLY A 177 -58.71 17.82 -29.74
C GLY A 177 -57.72 18.31 -30.78
N GLN A 178 -58.22 18.84 -31.88
CA GLN A 178 -57.44 19.31 -33.03
C GLN A 178 -56.48 20.47 -32.65
N ILE A 179 -56.98 21.40 -31.80
CA ILE A 179 -56.12 22.50 -31.32
C ILE A 179 -55.01 21.98 -30.37
N LEU A 180 -55.31 20.95 -29.60
CA LEU A 180 -54.31 20.38 -28.74
C LEU A 180 -53.23 19.69 -29.53
N ASP A 181 -53.59 18.88 -30.50
CA ASP A 181 -52.66 18.21 -31.43
C ASP A 181 -51.82 19.20 -32.19
N TYR A 182 -52.37 20.37 -32.54
CA TYR A 182 -51.64 21.46 -33.20
C TYR A 182 -50.64 22.12 -32.29
N LEU A 183 -50.92 22.33 -31.02
CA LEU A 183 -49.99 22.94 -30.05
C LEU A 183 -48.94 21.94 -29.53
N THR A 184 -49.14 20.62 -29.67
CA THR A 184 -48.14 19.59 -29.27
C THR A 184 -46.87 19.67 -30.07
N LYS A 185 -46.92 20.20 -31.33
CA LYS A 185 -45.71 20.40 -32.14
C LYS A 185 -44.71 21.36 -31.50
N VAL A 186 -45.17 22.35 -30.75
CA VAL A 186 -44.25 23.27 -30.00
C VAL A 186 -43.56 22.52 -28.86
N ASP A 187 -44.31 21.61 -28.18
CA ASP A 187 -43.76 20.80 -27.14
C ASP A 187 -42.76 19.76 -27.68
N GLU A 188 -43.02 19.18 -28.86
CA GLU A 188 -42.15 18.26 -29.55
C GLU A 188 -40.82 18.92 -29.92
N VAL A 189 -40.84 20.14 -30.46
CA VAL A 189 -39.62 20.91 -30.78
C VAL A 189 -38.84 21.24 -29.52
N MET A 190 -39.51 21.58 -28.42
CA MET A 190 -38.85 21.89 -27.17
C MET A 190 -38.24 20.61 -26.54
N VAL A 191 -38.85 19.44 -26.68
CA VAL A 191 -38.28 18.16 -26.27
C VAL A 191 -37.04 17.83 -27.10
N ALA A 192 -37.10 18.01 -28.44
CA ALA A 192 -35.95 17.83 -29.30
C ALA A 192 -34.79 18.79 -28.95
N PHE A 193 -35.12 20.05 -28.58
CA PHE A 193 -34.12 21.01 -28.07
C PHE A 193 -33.48 20.54 -26.77
N GLU A 194 -34.29 19.98 -25.83
CA GLU A 194 -33.79 19.46 -24.58
C GLU A 194 -32.90 18.23 -24.80
N GLU A 195 -33.26 17.35 -25.75
CA GLU A 195 -32.44 16.20 -26.14
C GLU A 195 -31.09 16.64 -26.72
N LEU A 196 -31.10 17.67 -27.62
CA LEU A 196 -29.85 18.22 -28.14
C LEU A 196 -29.00 18.77 -27.01
N LEU A 197 -29.58 19.54 -26.10
CA LEU A 197 -28.87 20.20 -25.00
C LEU A 197 -28.28 19.18 -24.02
N PHE A 198 -29.06 18.20 -23.54
CA PHE A 198 -28.64 17.31 -22.45
C PHE A 198 -28.02 16.02 -22.94
N ASP A 199 -28.48 15.46 -24.07
CA ASP A 199 -28.02 14.14 -24.53
C ASP A 199 -26.90 14.23 -25.59
N GLN A 200 -26.68 15.43 -26.19
CA GLN A 200 -25.60 15.62 -27.15
C GLN A 200 -24.52 16.60 -26.62
N HIS A 201 -24.88 17.79 -26.11
CA HIS A 201 -23.90 18.81 -25.75
C HIS A 201 -23.43 18.72 -24.30
N LEU A 202 -24.29 18.33 -23.36
CA LEU A 202 -23.98 18.31 -21.92
C LEU A 202 -23.74 16.90 -21.37
N LYS A 203 -23.77 15.89 -22.23
CA LYS A 203 -23.46 14.51 -21.87
C LYS A 203 -21.95 14.27 -21.94
N LEU A 204 -21.42 13.50 -20.97
CA LEU A 204 -20.03 13.04 -21.00
C LEU A 204 -19.89 11.87 -22.01
N PRO A 205 -18.80 11.80 -22.81
CA PRO A 205 -17.63 12.68 -22.91
C PRO A 205 -17.82 13.90 -23.83
N GLY A 206 -18.93 13.97 -24.57
CA GLY A 206 -19.18 15.01 -25.60
C GLY A 206 -19.05 16.44 -25.08
N MET A 207 -19.42 16.67 -23.81
CA MET A 207 -19.24 17.97 -23.14
C MET A 207 -17.76 18.38 -23.07
N VAL A 208 -16.85 17.45 -22.84
CA VAL A 208 -15.41 17.71 -22.76
C VAL A 208 -14.85 17.99 -24.16
N GLU A 209 -15.24 17.21 -25.16
CA GLU A 209 -14.87 17.43 -26.55
C GLU A 209 -15.37 18.79 -27.06
N LEU A 210 -16.62 19.14 -26.72
CA LEU A 210 -17.19 20.43 -27.04
C LEU A 210 -16.42 21.60 -26.36
N ALA A 211 -15.99 21.40 -25.12
CA ALA A 211 -15.19 22.37 -24.38
C ALA A 211 -13.82 22.61 -25.03
N GLN A 212 -13.22 21.55 -25.60
CA GLN A 212 -11.93 21.65 -26.28
C GLN A 212 -12.02 22.27 -27.64
N GLU A 213 -13.02 21.85 -28.47
CA GLU A 213 -13.14 22.28 -29.86
C GLU A 213 -13.89 23.64 -30.02
N ARG A 214 -15.01 23.77 -29.29
CA ARG A 214 -15.95 24.89 -29.43
C ARG A 214 -16.47 25.36 -28.07
N PRO A 215 -15.62 25.92 -27.18
CA PRO A 215 -15.99 26.33 -25.83
C PRO A 215 -17.13 27.34 -25.76
N THR A 216 -17.31 28.15 -26.82
CA THR A 216 -18.39 29.16 -26.93
C THR A 216 -19.77 28.48 -26.87
N ILE A 217 -19.93 27.34 -27.55
CA ILE A 217 -21.21 26.62 -27.55
C ILE A 217 -21.53 26.04 -26.17
N LEU A 218 -20.51 25.50 -25.47
CA LEU A 218 -20.70 25.04 -24.11
C LEU A 218 -21.11 26.18 -23.16
N VAL A 219 -20.51 27.34 -23.31
CA VAL A 219 -20.93 28.58 -22.57
C VAL A 219 -22.37 28.94 -22.89
N ASP A 220 -22.80 28.85 -24.16
CA ASP A 220 -24.18 29.10 -24.57
C ASP A 220 -25.15 28.07 -23.99
N CYS A 221 -24.75 26.76 -23.89
CA CYS A 221 -25.52 25.76 -23.19
C CYS A 221 -25.72 26.12 -21.71
N VAL A 222 -24.67 26.55 -21.04
CA VAL A 222 -24.73 26.96 -19.63
C VAL A 222 -25.62 28.19 -19.48
N ARG A 223 -25.54 29.14 -20.42
CA ARG A 223 -26.41 30.32 -20.43
C ARG A 223 -27.87 29.95 -20.58
N VAL A 224 -28.21 28.99 -21.42
CA VAL A 224 -29.57 28.46 -21.53
C VAL A 224 -30.07 27.93 -20.19
N ILE A 225 -29.22 27.20 -19.44
CA ILE A 225 -29.55 26.70 -18.13
C ILE A 225 -29.83 27.82 -17.14
N GLU A 226 -28.94 28.85 -17.12
CA GLU A 226 -29.13 30.04 -16.27
C GLU A 226 -30.41 30.81 -16.59
N LEU A 227 -30.70 31.01 -17.89
CA LEU A 227 -31.96 31.63 -18.31
C LEU A 227 -33.18 30.82 -17.84
N GLN A 228 -33.12 29.50 -17.95
CA GLN A 228 -34.22 28.66 -17.45
C GLN A 228 -34.35 28.73 -15.92
N GLU A 229 -33.24 28.80 -15.15
CA GLU A 229 -33.31 29.02 -13.71
C GLU A 229 -33.98 30.32 -13.33
N LEU A 230 -33.68 31.40 -14.07
CA LEU A 230 -34.32 32.69 -13.87
C LEU A 230 -35.83 32.57 -14.14
N LEU A 231 -36.23 31.94 -15.23
CA LEU A 231 -37.61 31.65 -15.53
C LEU A 231 -38.31 30.82 -14.47
N ASP A 232 -37.68 29.76 -13.99
CA ASP A 232 -38.19 28.91 -12.92
C ASP A 232 -38.32 29.66 -11.59
N ALA A 233 -37.40 30.59 -11.29
CA ALA A 233 -37.46 31.49 -10.12
C ALA A 233 -38.60 32.50 -10.21
N GLU A 234 -38.77 33.14 -11.40
CA GLU A 234 -39.87 34.05 -11.64
C GLU A 234 -41.22 33.39 -11.55
N TYR A 235 -41.33 32.16 -12.07
CA TYR A 235 -42.51 31.30 -11.97
C TYR A 235 -42.90 31.02 -10.52
N ARG A 236 -41.92 30.70 -9.68
CA ARG A 236 -42.14 30.52 -8.24
C ARG A 236 -42.63 31.75 -7.54
N ARG A 237 -42.18 32.92 -7.98
CA ARG A 237 -42.51 34.24 -7.40
C ARG A 237 -43.92 34.69 -7.76
N VAL A 238 -44.40 34.42 -8.99
CA VAL A 238 -45.66 34.97 -9.52
C VAL A 238 -46.84 34.02 -9.22
N LYS A 239 -46.63 32.79 -8.70
CA LYS A 239 -47.69 31.78 -8.45
C LYS A 239 -48.63 31.52 -9.64
N MET A 240 -48.19 31.78 -10.85
CA MET A 240 -48.93 31.39 -12.03
C MET A 240 -48.59 29.93 -12.40
N GLY A 241 -49.39 28.97 -11.90
CA GLY A 241 -49.15 27.56 -11.96
C GLY A 241 -49.48 26.92 -13.33
N ALA A 242 -49.06 27.49 -14.44
CA ALA A 242 -49.39 26.95 -15.76
C ALA A 242 -48.21 26.33 -16.51
N VAL A 243 -46.98 26.68 -16.23
CA VAL A 243 -45.80 26.12 -16.94
C VAL A 243 -45.06 25.16 -15.99
N PRO A 244 -44.75 23.95 -16.39
CA PRO A 244 -43.94 23.04 -15.58
C PRO A 244 -42.53 23.63 -15.39
N GLN A 245 -42.04 23.64 -14.17
CA GLN A 245 -40.63 23.96 -13.88
C GLN A 245 -39.73 22.92 -14.55
N ARG A 246 -38.80 23.35 -15.35
CA ARG A 246 -37.95 22.45 -16.14
C ARG A 246 -36.71 22.02 -15.37
N ARG A 247 -36.25 22.77 -14.36
CA ARG A 247 -35.13 22.47 -13.46
C ARG A 247 -33.88 22.01 -14.22
N TYR A 248 -33.42 22.76 -15.20
CA TYR A 248 -32.34 22.34 -16.09
C TYR A 248 -31.02 22.10 -15.34
N ARG A 249 -30.76 22.85 -14.29
CA ARG A 249 -29.59 22.62 -13.42
C ARG A 249 -29.63 21.30 -12.69
N ASP A 250 -30.78 20.96 -12.10
CA ASP A 250 -30.96 19.66 -11.43
C ASP A 250 -30.86 18.50 -12.44
N ARG A 251 -31.37 18.73 -13.65
CA ARG A 251 -31.29 17.75 -14.75
C ARG A 251 -29.85 17.55 -15.23
N LEU A 252 -29.07 18.62 -15.36
CA LEU A 252 -27.65 18.55 -15.68
C LEU A 252 -26.90 17.67 -14.65
N PHE A 253 -27.02 17.99 -13.37
CA PHE A 253 -26.29 17.25 -12.33
C PHE A 253 -26.72 15.78 -12.21
N SER A 254 -28.02 15.49 -12.34
CA SER A 254 -28.50 14.12 -12.36
C SER A 254 -28.10 13.38 -13.64
N GLY A 255 -27.96 14.08 -14.76
CA GLY A 255 -27.44 13.56 -16.00
C GLY A 255 -25.98 13.11 -15.88
N LEU A 256 -25.13 14.00 -15.34
CA LEU A 256 -23.71 13.73 -15.14
C LEU A 256 -23.48 12.51 -14.22
N VAL A 257 -24.28 12.36 -13.15
CA VAL A 257 -24.20 11.17 -12.28
C VAL A 257 -24.54 9.91 -13.05
N ARG A 258 -25.66 9.93 -13.78
CA ARG A 258 -26.12 8.78 -14.57
C ARG A 258 -25.12 8.41 -15.68
N ASP A 259 -24.54 9.41 -16.34
CA ASP A 259 -23.57 9.19 -17.41
C ASP A 259 -22.28 8.58 -16.85
N ALA A 260 -21.81 9.07 -15.69
CA ALA A 260 -20.69 8.48 -14.96
C ALA A 260 -20.99 7.01 -14.59
N GLU A 261 -22.13 6.73 -13.96
CA GLU A 261 -22.54 5.38 -13.57
C GLU A 261 -22.62 4.44 -14.78
N ALA A 262 -23.20 4.89 -15.89
CA ALA A 262 -23.33 4.05 -17.11
C ALA A 262 -21.94 3.70 -17.71
N ARG A 263 -21.03 4.65 -17.77
CA ARG A 263 -19.69 4.45 -18.34
C ARG A 263 -18.82 3.58 -17.44
N PHE A 264 -18.91 3.77 -16.13
CA PHE A 264 -18.20 2.90 -15.19
C PHE A 264 -18.82 1.50 -15.08
N GLY A 265 -20.06 1.32 -15.50
CA GLY A 265 -20.70 0.02 -15.54
C GLY A 265 -19.94 -1.01 -16.38
N GLU A 266 -19.47 -0.62 -17.56
CA GLU A 266 -18.66 -1.46 -18.44
C GLU A 266 -17.30 -1.80 -17.80
N LEU A 267 -16.65 -0.81 -17.18
CA LEU A 267 -15.37 -1.04 -16.49
C LEU A 267 -15.54 -1.95 -15.26
N LEU A 268 -16.68 -1.82 -14.58
CA LEU A 268 -16.98 -2.67 -13.43
C LEU A 268 -17.21 -4.13 -13.84
N GLU A 269 -17.88 -4.37 -14.95
CA GLU A 269 -18.04 -5.71 -15.53
C GLU A 269 -16.69 -6.33 -15.89
N MET A 270 -15.78 -5.54 -16.50
CA MET A 270 -14.41 -6.00 -16.78
C MET A 270 -13.63 -6.30 -15.50
N ALA A 271 -13.75 -5.45 -14.47
CA ALA A 271 -13.10 -5.67 -13.18
C ALA A 271 -13.59 -6.96 -12.50
N GLN A 272 -14.89 -7.26 -12.60
CA GLN A 272 -15.46 -8.51 -12.10
C GLN A 272 -14.96 -9.74 -12.85
N GLN A 273 -14.61 -9.59 -14.13
CA GLN A 273 -14.08 -10.68 -14.95
C GLN A 273 -12.59 -10.97 -14.71
N CYS A 274 -11.85 -10.05 -14.12
CA CYS A 274 -10.42 -10.22 -13.85
C CYS A 274 -10.08 -11.39 -12.90
N HIS A 275 -11.04 -11.95 -12.17
CA HIS A 275 -10.85 -13.09 -11.26
C HIS A 275 -11.62 -14.34 -11.67
N VAL A 276 -12.40 -14.27 -12.73
CA VAL A 276 -13.14 -15.44 -13.24
C VAL A 276 -12.26 -16.20 -14.22
N PRO A 277 -12.01 -17.49 -14.00
CA PRO A 277 -11.24 -18.28 -14.96
C PRO A 277 -11.93 -18.32 -16.30
N ASN A 278 -11.20 -17.99 -17.36
CA ASN A 278 -11.73 -17.99 -18.74
C ASN A 278 -11.90 -19.41 -19.29
N ASP A 279 -10.97 -20.31 -18.89
CA ASP A 279 -10.98 -21.69 -19.30
C ASP A 279 -10.40 -22.58 -18.21
N THR A 280 -10.93 -23.79 -18.07
CA THR A 280 -10.36 -24.85 -17.27
C THR A 280 -9.62 -25.80 -18.20
N VAL A 281 -8.31 -25.84 -18.09
CA VAL A 281 -7.52 -26.85 -18.80
C VAL A 281 -7.27 -28.01 -17.87
N LYS A 282 -7.53 -29.20 -18.36
CA LYS A 282 -7.29 -30.44 -17.64
C LYS A 282 -5.94 -31.00 -18.03
N TYR A 283 -5.20 -31.47 -17.07
CA TYR A 283 -3.89 -32.09 -17.26
C TYR A 283 -3.87 -33.51 -16.72
N ASP A 284 -3.05 -34.37 -17.35
CA ASP A 284 -2.75 -35.67 -16.77
C ASP A 284 -1.62 -35.56 -15.74
N GLN A 285 -1.31 -36.67 -15.03
CA GLN A 285 -0.23 -36.72 -14.02
C GLN A 285 1.17 -36.41 -14.55
N ASN A 286 1.36 -36.30 -15.85
CA ASN A 286 2.60 -35.93 -16.53
C ASN A 286 2.57 -34.50 -17.08
N GLU A 287 1.62 -33.68 -16.61
CA GLU A 287 1.42 -32.28 -17.05
C GLU A 287 1.09 -32.14 -18.56
N ASN A 288 0.54 -33.18 -19.22
CA ASN A 288 0.09 -33.06 -20.60
C ASN A 288 -1.35 -32.54 -20.64
N PRO A 289 -1.63 -31.47 -21.42
CA PRO A 289 -2.99 -30.94 -21.55
C PRO A 289 -3.95 -31.97 -22.12
N ILE A 290 -5.13 -32.10 -21.51
CA ILE A 290 -6.25 -32.93 -21.99
C ILE A 290 -7.15 -32.08 -22.84
N ILE A 291 -7.24 -32.42 -24.16
CA ILE A 291 -8.09 -31.72 -25.12
C ILE A 291 -9.54 -32.14 -24.99
N ASN A 292 -9.77 -33.43 -24.74
CA ASN A 292 -11.12 -33.97 -24.63
C ASN A 292 -11.17 -35.19 -23.70
N GLU A 293 -12.18 -35.29 -22.86
CA GLU A 293 -12.45 -36.46 -22.03
C GLU A 293 -13.90 -36.91 -22.17
N THR A 294 -14.13 -38.19 -22.12
CA THR A 294 -15.47 -38.75 -22.05
C THR A 294 -15.55 -39.68 -20.83
N ARG A 295 -16.61 -39.50 -20.06
CA ARG A 295 -16.90 -40.32 -18.87
C ARG A 295 -18.20 -41.10 -19.07
N ASP A 296 -18.30 -42.24 -18.42
CA ASP A 296 -19.53 -43.04 -18.38
C ASP A 296 -20.50 -42.52 -17.29
N TYR A 297 -21.64 -43.17 -17.15
CA TYR A 297 -22.65 -42.83 -16.14
C TYR A 297 -22.17 -43.02 -14.69
N SER A 298 -21.06 -43.73 -14.45
CA SER A 298 -20.44 -43.88 -13.13
C SER A 298 -19.38 -42.85 -12.85
N GLY A 299 -19.07 -41.97 -13.83
CA GLY A 299 -18.00 -40.93 -13.71
C GLY A 299 -16.59 -41.46 -14.09
N ALA A 300 -16.50 -42.74 -14.54
CA ALA A 300 -15.21 -43.30 -14.95
C ALA A 300 -14.82 -42.82 -16.37
N LEU A 301 -13.54 -42.54 -16.59
CA LEU A 301 -13.02 -42.11 -17.86
C LEU A 301 -13.15 -43.27 -18.90
N THR A 302 -13.75 -42.98 -20.04
CA THR A 302 -13.91 -43.92 -21.13
C THR A 302 -13.04 -43.57 -22.35
N ARG A 303 -12.63 -42.31 -22.44
CA ARG A 303 -11.75 -41.80 -23.48
C ARG A 303 -11.06 -40.53 -23.02
N VAL A 304 -9.78 -40.41 -23.26
CA VAL A 304 -9.00 -39.19 -23.03
C VAL A 304 -8.16 -38.88 -24.26
N THR A 305 -8.25 -37.64 -24.76
CA THR A 305 -7.38 -37.14 -25.84
C THR A 305 -6.49 -36.08 -25.19
N ARG A 306 -5.18 -36.28 -25.18
CA ARG A 306 -4.17 -35.42 -24.57
C ARG A 306 -3.10 -35.01 -25.59
N LEU A 307 -2.40 -33.91 -25.28
CA LEU A 307 -1.33 -33.40 -26.15
C LEU A 307 0.03 -33.83 -25.55
N VAL A 308 0.68 -34.80 -26.18
CA VAL A 308 1.99 -35.31 -25.75
C VAL A 308 3.04 -34.87 -26.78
N GLY A 309 3.99 -33.99 -26.32
CA GLY A 309 5.05 -33.50 -27.24
C GLY A 309 4.53 -32.72 -28.46
N GLY A 310 3.34 -32.11 -28.36
CA GLY A 310 2.71 -31.35 -29.45
C GLY A 310 1.91 -32.20 -30.44
N GLN A 311 1.71 -33.51 -30.18
CA GLN A 311 0.86 -34.39 -30.95
C GLN A 311 -0.33 -34.88 -30.13
N GLU A 312 -1.50 -34.99 -30.76
CA GLU A 312 -2.70 -35.52 -30.13
C GLU A 312 -2.60 -37.02 -29.95
N GLU A 313 -2.65 -37.51 -28.73
CA GLU A 313 -2.73 -38.91 -28.37
C GLU A 313 -4.10 -39.20 -27.76
N THR A 314 -4.82 -40.19 -28.35
CA THR A 314 -6.10 -40.62 -27.78
C THR A 314 -5.97 -41.99 -27.11
N VAL A 315 -6.23 -42.02 -25.82
CA VAL A 315 -6.24 -43.21 -24.97
C VAL A 315 -7.67 -43.70 -24.81
N THR A 316 -7.91 -44.99 -25.18
CA THR A 316 -9.22 -45.64 -25.02
C THR A 316 -9.11 -47.00 -24.29
N ASP A 317 -7.90 -47.41 -23.96
CA ASP A 317 -7.63 -48.64 -23.23
C ASP A 317 -8.03 -48.50 -21.76
N PRO A 318 -8.94 -49.37 -21.24
CA PRO A 318 -9.42 -49.28 -19.83
C PRO A 318 -8.33 -49.38 -18.80
N ASP A 319 -7.29 -50.17 -19.04
CA ASP A 319 -6.17 -50.36 -18.07
C ASP A 319 -5.29 -49.09 -18.01
N GLN A 320 -5.16 -48.35 -19.12
CA GLN A 320 -4.42 -47.12 -19.16
C GLN A 320 -5.25 -45.93 -18.62
N LEU A 321 -6.56 -45.95 -18.83
CA LEU A 321 -7.47 -44.91 -18.34
C LEU A 321 -7.63 -44.90 -16.80
N GLN A 322 -7.55 -46.09 -16.15
CA GLN A 322 -7.57 -46.19 -14.69
C GLN A 322 -6.37 -45.53 -14.01
N GLY A 323 -5.25 -45.36 -14.71
CA GLY A 323 -4.04 -44.76 -14.24
C GLY A 323 -3.96 -43.25 -14.51
N ILE A 324 -4.94 -42.63 -15.18
CA ILE A 324 -4.92 -41.20 -15.51
C ILE A 324 -5.64 -40.42 -14.40
N GLU A 325 -4.85 -39.69 -13.59
CA GLU A 325 -5.36 -38.68 -12.69
C GLU A 325 -5.52 -37.35 -13.46
N VAL A 326 -6.73 -36.85 -13.51
CA VAL A 326 -7.05 -35.57 -14.16
C VAL A 326 -7.01 -34.47 -13.13
N THR A 327 -6.08 -33.54 -13.29
CA THR A 327 -6.03 -32.29 -12.54
C THR A 327 -6.63 -31.18 -13.39
N GLU A 328 -7.53 -30.41 -12.83
CA GLU A 328 -8.10 -29.22 -13.46
C GLU A 328 -7.31 -27.99 -13.03
N GLU A 329 -6.80 -27.22 -14.00
CA GLU A 329 -6.13 -25.97 -13.77
C GLU A 329 -6.94 -24.85 -14.43
N GLU A 330 -7.33 -23.86 -13.65
CA GLU A 330 -8.07 -22.71 -14.14
C GLU A 330 -7.10 -21.74 -14.80
N ILE A 331 -7.33 -21.44 -16.09
CA ILE A 331 -6.53 -20.47 -16.83
C ILE A 331 -7.25 -19.13 -16.80
N PHE A 332 -6.57 -18.13 -16.30
CA PHE A 332 -7.01 -16.75 -16.33
C PHE A 332 -6.35 -16.02 -17.49
N ASP A 333 -7.13 -15.46 -18.40
CA ASP A 333 -6.65 -14.48 -19.38
C ASP A 333 -6.68 -13.08 -18.75
N GLU A 334 -5.92 -12.95 -17.67
CA GLU A 334 -5.85 -11.73 -16.89
C GLU A 334 -5.36 -10.54 -17.72
N ASP A 335 -4.36 -10.76 -18.58
CA ASP A 335 -3.73 -9.68 -19.33
C ASP A 335 -4.73 -9.00 -20.30
N LYS A 336 -5.68 -9.74 -20.89
CA LYS A 336 -6.66 -9.18 -21.81
C LYS A 336 -7.63 -8.22 -21.12
N TYR A 337 -8.33 -8.70 -20.11
CA TYR A 337 -9.34 -7.88 -19.42
C TYR A 337 -8.71 -6.76 -18.59
N LEU A 338 -7.57 -7.02 -17.98
CA LEU A 338 -6.86 -6.03 -17.18
C LEU A 338 -6.28 -4.90 -18.04
N ASP A 339 -5.78 -5.19 -19.23
CA ASP A 339 -5.29 -4.15 -20.15
C ASP A 339 -6.42 -3.24 -20.63
N GLU A 340 -7.55 -3.81 -21.05
CA GLU A 340 -8.73 -3.05 -21.47
C GLU A 340 -9.29 -2.20 -20.32
N LEU A 341 -9.40 -2.79 -19.12
CA LEU A 341 -9.85 -2.09 -17.92
C LEU A 341 -8.93 -0.93 -17.56
N LEU A 342 -7.62 -1.16 -17.45
CA LEU A 342 -6.67 -0.12 -17.07
C LEU A 342 -6.62 1.02 -18.09
N ASN A 343 -6.69 0.70 -19.40
CA ASN A 343 -6.77 1.73 -20.44
C ASN A 343 -8.04 2.57 -20.26
N GLY A 344 -9.19 1.95 -20.04
CA GLY A 344 -10.43 2.69 -19.77
C GLY A 344 -10.35 3.55 -18.50
N LEU A 345 -9.69 3.07 -17.46
CA LEU A 345 -9.48 3.84 -16.22
C LEU A 345 -8.50 5.03 -16.42
N TYR A 346 -7.48 4.87 -17.26
CA TYR A 346 -6.60 5.98 -17.67
C TYR A 346 -7.38 7.01 -18.50
N ASP A 347 -8.18 6.58 -19.47
CA ASP A 347 -9.02 7.46 -20.28
C ASP A 347 -9.97 8.29 -19.40
N MET A 348 -10.58 7.69 -18.38
CA MET A 348 -11.42 8.40 -17.42
C MET A 348 -10.62 9.39 -16.56
N THR A 349 -9.39 9.07 -16.22
CA THR A 349 -8.50 9.96 -15.46
C THR A 349 -8.09 11.16 -16.31
N ASP A 350 -7.74 10.93 -17.57
CA ASP A 350 -7.35 11.99 -18.51
C ASP A 350 -8.56 12.89 -18.84
N GLU A 351 -9.75 12.31 -18.95
CA GLU A 351 -10.98 13.07 -19.11
C GLU A 351 -11.26 13.99 -17.92
N LEU A 352 -11.02 13.48 -16.68
CA LEU A 352 -11.18 14.31 -15.48
C LEU A 352 -10.22 15.51 -15.49
N ALA A 353 -8.99 15.32 -15.96
CA ALA A 353 -8.04 16.41 -16.14
C ALA A 353 -8.53 17.37 -17.22
N ALA A 354 -9.07 16.87 -18.32
CA ALA A 354 -9.64 17.69 -19.39
C ALA A 354 -10.90 18.46 -18.92
N VAL A 355 -11.71 17.89 -18.05
CA VAL A 355 -12.81 18.61 -17.39
C VAL A 355 -12.29 19.81 -16.61
N TYR A 356 -11.21 19.65 -15.87
CA TYR A 356 -10.60 20.73 -15.09
C TYR A 356 -10.06 21.85 -16.00
N ASP A 357 -9.32 21.48 -17.04
CA ASP A 357 -8.61 22.42 -17.90
C ASP A 357 -9.53 23.14 -18.88
N TYR A 358 -10.55 22.47 -19.42
CA TYR A 358 -11.35 22.97 -20.53
C TYR A 358 -12.82 23.21 -20.19
N ALA A 359 -13.48 22.23 -19.52
CA ALA A 359 -14.91 22.33 -19.27
C ALA A 359 -15.24 23.24 -18.07
N ALA A 360 -14.52 23.08 -16.95
CA ALA A 360 -14.80 23.86 -15.75
C ALA A 360 -14.74 25.39 -15.96
N PRO A 361 -13.80 25.93 -16.75
CA PRO A 361 -13.79 27.37 -17.05
C PRO A 361 -15.01 27.91 -17.82
N CYS A 362 -15.75 27.02 -18.48
CA CYS A 362 -16.96 27.41 -19.23
C CYS A 362 -18.20 27.55 -18.33
N PHE A 363 -18.12 27.09 -17.07
CA PHE A 363 -19.21 27.16 -16.10
C PHE A 363 -18.98 28.26 -15.06
N PRO A 364 -20.04 28.92 -14.57
CA PRO A 364 -19.94 29.81 -13.42
C PRO A 364 -19.43 29.07 -12.19
N ALA A 365 -18.66 29.76 -11.34
CA ALA A 365 -18.08 29.17 -10.12
C ALA A 365 -19.13 28.54 -9.18
N GLU A 366 -20.36 29.04 -9.20
CA GLU A 366 -21.46 28.50 -8.39
C GLU A 366 -21.92 27.07 -8.76
N TYR A 367 -21.57 26.63 -9.96
CA TYR A 367 -21.87 25.25 -10.42
C TYR A 367 -20.91 24.25 -9.82
N ASP A 368 -19.69 24.67 -9.50
CA ASP A 368 -18.63 23.81 -8.96
C ASP A 368 -18.51 22.49 -9.74
N ILE A 369 -18.53 22.63 -11.09
CA ILE A 369 -18.72 21.50 -12.01
C ILE A 369 -17.62 20.47 -11.90
N PHE A 370 -16.36 20.90 -11.75
CA PHE A 370 -15.24 19.99 -11.59
C PHE A 370 -15.39 19.12 -10.34
N ASN A 371 -15.65 19.75 -9.18
CA ASN A 371 -15.79 18.98 -7.93
C ASN A 371 -16.97 18.01 -7.97
N ARG A 372 -18.05 18.36 -8.67
CA ARG A 372 -19.18 17.44 -8.84
C ARG A 372 -18.86 16.23 -9.70
N ILE A 373 -18.23 16.45 -10.85
CA ILE A 373 -17.79 15.36 -11.74
C ILE A 373 -16.71 14.54 -11.03
N PHE A 374 -15.74 15.20 -10.39
CA PHE A 374 -14.72 14.53 -9.59
C PHE A 374 -15.33 13.64 -8.52
N GLN A 375 -16.30 14.10 -7.74
CA GLN A 375 -16.96 13.29 -6.71
C GLN A 375 -17.67 12.07 -7.31
N CYS A 376 -18.36 12.21 -8.43
CA CYS A 376 -19.00 11.12 -9.12
C CYS A 376 -17.95 10.06 -9.56
N TYR A 377 -16.89 10.50 -10.24
CA TYR A 377 -15.83 9.61 -10.72
C TYR A 377 -15.07 8.97 -9.55
N HIS A 378 -14.76 9.73 -8.53
CA HIS A 378 -14.03 9.27 -7.36
C HIS A 378 -14.74 8.13 -6.61
N VAL A 379 -16.07 8.22 -6.51
CA VAL A 379 -16.89 7.13 -5.95
C VAL A 379 -16.88 5.91 -6.86
N GLN A 380 -16.99 6.09 -8.17
CA GLN A 380 -16.97 4.98 -9.12
C GLN A 380 -15.59 4.30 -9.16
N PHE A 381 -14.51 5.06 -9.14
CA PHE A 381 -13.15 4.52 -8.99
C PHE A 381 -12.99 3.71 -7.69
N ALA A 382 -13.56 4.20 -6.58
CA ALA A 382 -13.55 3.45 -5.33
C ALA A 382 -14.27 2.09 -5.44
N ILE A 383 -15.39 2.03 -6.17
CA ILE A 383 -16.11 0.78 -6.43
C ILE A 383 -15.26 -0.18 -7.26
N VAL A 384 -14.64 0.31 -8.36
CA VAL A 384 -13.79 -0.52 -9.20
C VAL A 384 -12.59 -1.05 -8.43
N VAL A 385 -11.92 -0.20 -7.63
CA VAL A 385 -10.77 -0.61 -6.81
C VAL A 385 -11.17 -1.63 -5.73
N ASP A 386 -12.38 -1.52 -5.19
CA ASP A 386 -12.92 -2.49 -4.23
C ASP A 386 -13.11 -3.87 -4.88
N VAL A 387 -13.67 -3.92 -6.08
CA VAL A 387 -13.81 -5.16 -6.87
C VAL A 387 -12.43 -5.74 -7.22
N LEU A 388 -11.48 -4.90 -7.65
CA LEU A 388 -10.11 -5.33 -7.92
C LEU A 388 -9.38 -5.83 -6.67
N GLY A 389 -9.68 -5.26 -5.50
CA GLY A 389 -9.19 -5.74 -4.22
C GLY A 389 -9.65 -7.17 -3.95
N HIS A 390 -10.92 -7.47 -4.16
CA HIS A 390 -11.46 -8.82 -4.03
C HIS A 390 -10.85 -9.77 -5.08
N ALA A 391 -10.74 -9.34 -6.33
CA ALA A 391 -10.09 -10.12 -7.38
C ALA A 391 -8.63 -10.45 -7.03
N ALA A 392 -7.91 -9.52 -6.41
CA ALA A 392 -6.54 -9.74 -5.95
C ALA A 392 -6.47 -10.76 -4.79
N ALA A 393 -7.47 -10.79 -3.91
CA ALA A 393 -7.55 -11.79 -2.85
C ALA A 393 -7.84 -13.18 -3.42
N ASP A 394 -8.70 -13.27 -4.45
CA ASP A 394 -9.24 -14.52 -4.98
C ASP A 394 -8.36 -15.20 -6.05
N GLY A 395 -7.44 -14.50 -6.69
CA GLY A 395 -6.58 -15.18 -7.66
C GLY A 395 -5.83 -14.34 -8.67
N MET A 396 -6.07 -13.01 -8.75
CA MET A 396 -5.33 -12.11 -9.64
C MET A 396 -3.81 -12.27 -9.45
N SER A 397 -3.04 -12.18 -10.52
CA SER A 397 -1.57 -12.29 -10.44
C SER A 397 -0.94 -11.15 -9.65
N THR A 398 0.27 -11.39 -9.13
CA THR A 398 1.05 -10.33 -8.45
C THR A 398 1.35 -9.16 -9.39
N LYS A 399 1.58 -9.44 -10.69
CA LYS A 399 1.80 -8.42 -11.73
C LYS A 399 0.53 -7.59 -11.95
N GLY A 400 -0.64 -8.23 -11.99
CA GLY A 400 -1.93 -7.54 -12.12
C GLY A 400 -2.20 -6.62 -10.95
N ALA A 401 -2.04 -7.11 -9.72
CA ALA A 401 -2.22 -6.28 -8.51
C ALA A 401 -1.30 -5.06 -8.49
N LEU A 402 -0.02 -5.22 -8.89
CA LEU A 402 0.92 -4.10 -9.01
C LEU A 402 0.49 -3.07 -10.05
N ARG A 403 -0.01 -3.51 -11.20
CA ARG A 403 -0.51 -2.59 -12.24
C ARG A 403 -1.73 -1.80 -11.78
N CYS A 404 -2.62 -2.44 -11.03
CA CYS A 404 -3.77 -1.74 -10.41
C CYS A 404 -3.30 -0.69 -9.41
N MET A 405 -2.32 -1.02 -8.55
CA MET A 405 -1.75 -0.06 -7.60
C MET A 405 -1.03 1.11 -8.29
N ASP A 406 -0.28 0.84 -9.37
CA ASP A 406 0.37 1.87 -10.19
C ASP A 406 -0.66 2.85 -10.78
N TRP A 407 -1.76 2.32 -11.32
CA TRP A 407 -2.85 3.17 -11.81
C TRP A 407 -3.44 4.04 -10.70
N VAL A 408 -3.75 3.46 -9.53
CA VAL A 408 -4.30 4.22 -8.38
C VAL A 408 -3.34 5.34 -7.96
N GLN A 409 -2.04 5.04 -7.91
CA GLN A 409 -1.03 6.05 -7.57
C GLN A 409 -0.99 7.19 -8.60
N LYS A 410 -0.98 6.87 -9.89
CA LYS A 410 -1.02 7.86 -10.96
C LYS A 410 -2.29 8.71 -10.94
N TYR A 411 -3.43 8.10 -10.64
CA TYR A 411 -4.67 8.81 -10.43
C TYR A 411 -4.56 9.81 -9.27
N MET A 412 -4.03 9.39 -8.12
CA MET A 412 -3.81 10.28 -6.98
C MET A 412 -2.85 11.42 -7.31
N ASP A 413 -1.78 11.14 -8.06
CA ASP A 413 -0.83 12.16 -8.51
C ASP A 413 -1.47 13.16 -9.48
N THR A 414 -2.34 12.70 -10.38
CA THR A 414 -3.14 13.57 -11.25
C THR A 414 -4.01 14.50 -10.42
N LEU A 415 -4.69 14.00 -9.40
CA LEU A 415 -5.51 14.82 -8.50
C LEU A 415 -4.68 15.87 -7.74
N ARG A 416 -3.47 15.51 -7.29
CA ARG A 416 -2.54 16.49 -6.67
C ARG A 416 -2.15 17.58 -7.63
N ASN A 417 -1.84 17.21 -8.87
CA ASN A 417 -1.50 18.17 -9.92
C ASN A 417 -2.65 19.11 -10.27
N LEU A 418 -3.89 18.62 -10.18
CA LEU A 418 -5.11 19.42 -10.36
C LEU A 418 -5.44 20.30 -9.13
N GLY A 419 -4.68 20.18 -8.03
CA GLY A 419 -4.86 21.00 -6.84
C GLY A 419 -6.01 20.55 -5.93
N VAL A 420 -6.45 19.30 -6.02
CA VAL A 420 -7.44 18.72 -5.11
C VAL A 420 -6.85 18.63 -3.70
N ASP A 421 -7.65 18.91 -2.68
CA ASP A 421 -7.22 18.82 -1.28
C ASP A 421 -6.78 17.40 -0.93
N GLU A 422 -5.62 17.25 -0.27
CA GLU A 422 -5.04 15.97 0.12
C GLU A 422 -6.02 15.09 0.94
N ALA A 423 -6.92 15.71 1.69
CA ALA A 423 -7.96 15.00 2.42
C ALA A 423 -9.00 14.30 1.51
N LEU A 424 -9.17 14.80 0.27
CA LEU A 424 -10.14 14.29 -0.70
C LEU A 424 -9.49 13.38 -1.77
N ILE A 425 -8.16 13.29 -1.80
CA ILE A 425 -7.44 12.48 -2.80
C ILE A 425 -7.58 10.99 -2.51
N ARG A 426 -7.69 10.61 -1.23
CA ARG A 426 -7.86 9.20 -0.86
C ARG A 426 -9.20 8.69 -1.29
N LEU A 427 -9.20 7.57 -1.98
CA LEU A 427 -10.45 6.91 -2.39
C LEU A 427 -11.35 6.66 -1.16
N PRO A 428 -12.61 7.06 -1.23
CA PRO A 428 -13.56 6.80 -0.16
C PRO A 428 -13.82 5.29 -0.04
N PRO A 429 -14.33 4.80 1.08
CA PRO A 429 -14.83 3.42 1.14
C PRO A 429 -15.92 3.25 0.07
N SER A 430 -15.88 2.11 -0.61
CA SER A 430 -16.89 1.78 -1.63
C SER A 430 -18.28 1.75 -1.02
N PRO A 431 -19.29 2.41 -1.62
CA PRO A 431 -20.66 2.35 -1.15
C PRO A 431 -21.29 0.96 -1.27
N LEU A 432 -20.65 0.05 -2.04
CA LEU A 432 -21.07 -1.34 -2.21
C LEU A 432 -20.37 -2.29 -1.23
N ALA A 433 -19.30 -1.83 -0.56
CA ALA A 433 -18.57 -2.64 0.40
C ALA A 433 -19.35 -2.84 1.70
N ASP A 434 -19.19 -3.99 2.34
CA ASP A 434 -19.68 -4.21 3.70
C ASP A 434 -19.02 -3.20 4.66
N PRO A 435 -19.77 -2.63 5.62
CA PRO A 435 -19.23 -1.65 6.57
C PRO A 435 -18.02 -2.15 7.37
N ASP A 436 -17.86 -3.46 7.51
CA ASP A 436 -16.75 -4.10 8.23
C ASP A 436 -15.60 -4.53 7.30
N SER A 437 -15.71 -4.33 5.97
CA SER A 437 -14.66 -4.67 5.01
C SER A 437 -13.57 -3.61 4.96
N LEU A 438 -12.35 -4.05 4.63
CA LEU A 438 -11.23 -3.13 4.39
C LEU A 438 -11.40 -2.44 3.02
N PRO A 439 -10.95 -1.19 2.86
CA PRO A 439 -10.95 -0.52 1.56
C PRO A 439 -10.19 -1.34 0.51
N GLY A 440 -10.70 -1.39 -0.71
CA GLY A 440 -10.13 -2.21 -1.79
C GLY A 440 -8.65 -1.99 -2.05
N MET A 441 -8.15 -0.75 -1.95
CA MET A 441 -6.71 -0.46 -2.05
C MET A 441 -5.88 -1.14 -0.95
N VAL A 442 -6.41 -1.22 0.27
CA VAL A 442 -5.74 -1.92 1.38
C VAL A 442 -5.70 -3.41 1.10
N VAL A 443 -6.79 -3.98 0.58
CA VAL A 443 -6.87 -5.40 0.22
C VAL A 443 -5.89 -5.74 -0.92
N LEU A 444 -5.79 -4.89 -1.95
CA LEU A 444 -4.81 -5.02 -3.03
C LEU A 444 -3.38 -5.07 -2.49
N MET A 445 -3.05 -4.11 -1.63
CA MET A 445 -1.73 -4.00 -1.02
C MET A 445 -1.44 -5.20 -0.11
N ASP A 446 -2.37 -5.57 0.76
CA ASP A 446 -2.22 -6.71 1.67
C ASP A 446 -2.07 -8.02 0.89
N SER A 447 -2.81 -8.20 -0.19
CA SER A 447 -2.69 -9.37 -1.08
C SER A 447 -1.29 -9.44 -1.70
N TYR A 448 -0.78 -8.34 -2.24
CA TYR A 448 0.58 -8.27 -2.79
C TYR A 448 1.64 -8.59 -1.73
N VAL A 449 1.57 -7.91 -0.60
CA VAL A 449 2.52 -8.07 0.51
C VAL A 449 2.49 -9.49 1.08
N HIS A 450 1.31 -10.08 1.23
CA HIS A 450 1.13 -11.46 1.70
C HIS A 450 1.76 -12.49 0.73
N ARG A 451 1.54 -12.31 -0.58
CA ARG A 451 2.14 -13.19 -1.59
C ARG A 451 3.65 -13.06 -1.62
N MET A 452 4.18 -11.84 -1.50
CA MET A 452 5.62 -11.61 -1.38
C MET A 452 6.18 -12.36 -0.14
N GLU A 453 5.54 -12.21 1.01
CA GLU A 453 5.93 -12.87 2.25
C GLU A 453 5.92 -14.40 2.09
N THR A 454 4.84 -14.94 1.54
CA THR A 454 4.68 -16.39 1.33
C THR A 454 5.73 -16.91 0.34
N THR A 455 5.89 -16.27 -0.81
CA THR A 455 6.85 -16.69 -1.83
C THR A 455 8.29 -16.69 -1.30
N VAL A 456 8.71 -15.63 -0.61
CA VAL A 456 10.07 -15.54 -0.05
C VAL A 456 10.24 -16.54 1.10
N THR A 457 9.20 -16.74 1.91
CA THR A 457 9.21 -17.72 3.01
C THR A 457 9.35 -19.13 2.50
N ASP A 458 8.55 -19.52 1.52
CA ASP A 458 8.61 -20.86 0.91
C ASP A 458 9.98 -21.09 0.26
N TRP A 459 10.50 -20.07 -0.40
CA TRP A 459 11.80 -20.15 -1.02
C TRP A 459 12.92 -20.35 0.00
N TYR A 460 13.03 -19.54 1.06
CA TYR A 460 14.10 -19.72 2.03
C TYR A 460 13.93 -21.02 2.85
N MET A 461 12.71 -21.44 3.14
CA MET A 461 12.45 -22.71 3.80
C MET A 461 12.89 -23.91 2.96
N LYS A 462 12.64 -23.84 1.65
CA LYS A 462 13.09 -24.86 0.69
C LYS A 462 14.62 -24.91 0.62
N ASN A 463 15.28 -23.75 0.57
CA ASN A 463 16.74 -23.67 0.58
C ASN A 463 17.36 -24.16 1.91
N LEU A 464 16.81 -23.72 3.05
CA LEU A 464 17.27 -24.24 4.35
C LEU A 464 17.13 -25.76 4.45
N LYS A 465 16.05 -26.32 3.92
CA LYS A 465 15.87 -27.77 3.87
C LYS A 465 16.90 -28.43 2.94
N ALA A 466 17.22 -27.82 1.81
CA ALA A 466 18.25 -28.31 0.90
C ALA A 466 19.66 -28.23 1.51
N ASP A 467 20.00 -27.15 2.22
CA ASP A 467 21.27 -27.00 2.94
C ASP A 467 21.46 -28.04 4.05
N LEU A 468 20.36 -28.58 4.59
CA LEU A 468 20.37 -29.64 5.60
C LEU A 468 20.37 -31.05 5.01
N ASP A 469 20.32 -31.19 3.70
CA ASP A 469 20.43 -32.52 3.05
C ASP A 469 21.79 -33.14 3.36
N ALA A 470 21.79 -34.43 3.60
CA ALA A 470 22.98 -35.19 3.96
C ALA A 470 24.08 -35.17 2.87
N LYS A 471 23.75 -34.85 1.65
CA LYS A 471 24.68 -34.78 0.51
C LYS A 471 25.15 -33.36 0.23
N TYR A 472 24.57 -32.36 0.90
CA TYR A 472 24.93 -30.98 0.67
C TYR A 472 26.32 -30.64 1.22
N VAL A 473 27.13 -29.99 0.42
CA VAL A 473 28.46 -29.51 0.78
C VAL A 473 28.48 -27.98 0.53
N PRO A 474 28.79 -27.16 1.55
CA PRO A 474 28.92 -25.73 1.36
C PRO A 474 29.95 -25.37 0.28
N GLN A 475 29.70 -24.32 -0.45
CA GLN A 475 30.57 -23.85 -1.53
C GLN A 475 31.69 -22.98 -0.96
N VAL A 476 32.84 -23.06 -1.60
CA VAL A 476 33.95 -22.13 -1.35
C VAL A 476 33.74 -20.90 -2.24
N THR A 477 33.62 -19.74 -1.65
CA THR A 477 33.46 -18.47 -2.36
C THR A 477 34.81 -17.99 -2.95
N ALA A 478 34.78 -16.96 -3.78
CA ALA A 478 35.99 -16.41 -4.42
C ALA A 478 37.07 -15.93 -3.41
N ASP A 479 36.64 -15.50 -2.22
CA ASP A 479 37.50 -15.12 -1.09
C ASP A 479 37.99 -16.31 -0.24
N GLY A 480 37.67 -17.55 -0.65
CA GLY A 480 38.10 -18.78 0.01
C GLY A 480 37.27 -19.19 1.20
N THR A 481 36.26 -18.42 1.59
CA THR A 481 35.38 -18.72 2.73
C THR A 481 34.22 -19.64 2.35
N LEU A 482 33.70 -20.38 3.31
CA LEU A 482 32.54 -21.25 3.08
C LEU A 482 31.24 -20.44 3.12
N ALA A 483 30.33 -20.74 2.19
CA ALA A 483 28.99 -20.17 2.16
C ALA A 483 27.96 -21.17 1.58
N THR A 484 26.68 -20.94 1.86
CA THR A 484 25.59 -21.50 1.08
C THR A 484 25.03 -20.44 0.14
N LEU A 485 24.34 -20.83 -0.92
CA LEU A 485 23.73 -19.89 -1.87
C LEU A 485 22.57 -19.09 -1.26
N GLY A 486 21.98 -19.62 -0.18
CA GLY A 486 20.77 -19.09 0.41
C GLY A 486 20.86 -17.62 0.82
N ALA A 487 21.99 -17.14 1.36
CA ALA A 487 22.12 -15.77 1.83
C ALA A 487 22.08 -14.73 0.71
N VAL A 488 22.87 -14.97 -0.36
CA VAL A 488 22.96 -14.05 -1.50
C VAL A 488 21.63 -13.98 -2.25
N GLU A 489 21.06 -15.13 -2.52
CA GLU A 489 19.78 -15.23 -3.23
C GLU A 489 18.63 -14.62 -2.44
N PHE A 490 18.62 -14.75 -1.11
CA PHE A 490 17.63 -14.17 -0.24
C PHE A 490 17.53 -12.63 -0.39
N PHE A 491 18.67 -11.94 -0.29
CA PHE A 491 18.70 -10.49 -0.47
C PHE A 491 18.47 -10.07 -1.93
N ARG A 492 18.90 -10.89 -2.89
CA ARG A 492 18.61 -10.63 -4.30
C ARG A 492 17.09 -10.61 -4.54
N ILE A 493 16.34 -11.55 -3.96
CA ILE A 493 14.89 -11.60 -4.10
C ILE A 493 14.25 -10.39 -3.39
N LEU A 494 14.67 -10.06 -2.17
CA LEU A 494 14.15 -8.90 -1.46
C LEU A 494 14.39 -7.59 -2.21
N ASN A 495 15.61 -7.39 -2.70
CA ASN A 495 15.97 -6.20 -3.48
C ASN A 495 15.18 -6.12 -4.80
N GLN A 496 14.86 -7.26 -5.42
CA GLN A 496 13.99 -7.28 -6.60
C GLN A 496 12.58 -6.79 -6.27
N GLN A 497 12.03 -7.14 -5.10
CA GLN A 497 10.71 -6.65 -4.70
C GLN A 497 10.71 -5.12 -4.48
N ILE A 498 11.73 -4.61 -3.81
CA ILE A 498 11.88 -3.15 -3.63
C ILE A 498 12.05 -2.44 -4.98
N ALA A 499 12.89 -2.97 -5.88
CA ALA A 499 13.10 -2.40 -7.21
C ALA A 499 11.83 -2.41 -8.10
N ILE A 500 10.91 -3.32 -7.86
CA ILE A 500 9.60 -3.31 -8.53
C ILE A 500 8.79 -2.11 -8.06
N ILE A 501 8.71 -1.88 -6.74
CA ILE A 501 7.96 -0.74 -6.18
C ILE A 501 8.63 0.59 -6.55
N GLU A 502 9.95 0.65 -6.57
CA GLU A 502 10.70 1.83 -7.03
C GLU A 502 10.33 2.24 -8.46
N LYS A 503 10.12 1.27 -9.35
CA LYS A 503 9.67 1.54 -10.73
C LYS A 503 8.26 2.11 -10.82
N LEU A 504 7.43 1.88 -9.81
CA LEU A 504 6.10 2.46 -9.70
C LEU A 504 6.14 3.91 -9.17
N ASN A 505 7.34 4.44 -8.88
CA ASN A 505 7.54 5.76 -8.23
C ASN A 505 6.75 5.95 -6.91
N ASP A 506 6.39 4.86 -6.25
CA ASP A 506 5.73 4.93 -4.95
C ASP A 506 6.79 4.99 -3.84
N HIS A 507 6.92 6.14 -3.23
CA HIS A 507 7.78 6.39 -2.07
C HIS A 507 6.99 6.44 -0.75
N GLY A 508 5.70 6.21 -0.82
CA GLY A 508 4.75 6.31 0.28
C GLY A 508 4.40 4.98 0.94
N GLU A 509 3.11 4.71 1.03
CA GLU A 509 2.57 3.61 1.84
C GLU A 509 2.91 2.23 1.30
N VAL A 510 2.85 2.00 -0.02
CA VAL A 510 3.15 0.69 -0.63
C VAL A 510 4.61 0.33 -0.41
N MET A 511 5.54 1.27 -0.62
CA MET A 511 6.96 1.08 -0.32
C MET A 511 7.19 0.78 1.16
N PHE A 512 6.50 1.52 2.05
CA PHE A 512 6.60 1.32 3.49
C PHE A 512 6.12 -0.07 3.93
N GLN A 513 4.97 -0.53 3.46
CA GLN A 513 4.42 -1.85 3.81
C GLN A 513 5.28 -2.98 3.22
N THR A 514 5.80 -2.80 2.00
CA THR A 514 6.73 -3.74 1.38
C THR A 514 8.03 -3.85 2.18
N ALA A 515 8.61 -2.73 2.58
CA ALA A 515 9.80 -2.68 3.40
C ALA A 515 9.58 -3.33 4.79
N LYS A 516 8.47 -3.01 5.43
CA LYS A 516 8.07 -3.60 6.72
C LYS A 516 7.91 -5.12 6.62
N THR A 517 7.34 -5.60 5.52
CA THR A 517 7.20 -7.04 5.27
C THR A 517 8.55 -7.69 4.99
N ALA A 518 9.43 -7.04 4.24
CA ALA A 518 10.80 -7.52 4.04
C ALA A 518 11.54 -7.69 5.38
N LEU A 519 11.42 -6.73 6.31
CA LEU A 519 11.98 -6.82 7.66
C LEU A 519 11.37 -7.99 8.46
N ARG A 520 10.06 -8.22 8.34
CA ARG A 520 9.38 -9.35 8.99
C ARG A 520 9.87 -10.69 8.43
N VAL A 521 10.04 -10.78 7.12
CA VAL A 521 10.60 -11.96 6.44
C VAL A 521 12.05 -12.21 6.87
N MET A 522 12.87 -11.15 6.98
CA MET A 522 14.24 -11.27 7.52
C MET A 522 14.22 -11.83 8.95
N SER A 523 13.34 -11.33 9.80
CA SER A 523 13.18 -11.82 11.17
C SER A 523 12.73 -13.29 11.23
N SER A 524 11.82 -13.68 10.34
CA SER A 524 11.35 -15.06 10.20
C SER A 524 12.45 -15.99 9.71
N TYR A 525 13.26 -15.54 8.75
CA TYR A 525 14.43 -16.26 8.27
C TYR A 525 15.48 -16.49 9.38
N GLN A 526 15.76 -15.45 10.18
CA GLN A 526 16.62 -15.57 11.37
C GLN A 526 16.07 -16.59 12.38
N ALA A 527 14.75 -16.56 12.63
CA ALA A 527 14.11 -17.50 13.55
C ALA A 527 14.21 -18.95 13.04
N ALA A 528 13.99 -19.17 11.75
CA ALA A 528 14.15 -20.48 11.12
C ALA A 528 15.59 -21.02 11.25
N GLN A 529 16.60 -20.16 10.99
CA GLN A 529 17.99 -20.53 11.17
C GLN A 529 18.35 -20.81 12.63
N ARG A 530 17.82 -20.04 13.58
CA ARG A 530 18.00 -20.31 15.02
C ARG A 530 17.47 -21.68 15.41
N GLN A 531 16.29 -22.07 14.90
CA GLN A 531 15.73 -23.41 15.15
C GLN A 531 16.63 -24.53 14.64
N VAL A 532 17.22 -24.35 13.45
CA VAL A 532 18.17 -25.30 12.86
C VAL A 532 19.44 -25.40 13.70
N LEU A 533 20.02 -24.27 14.13
CA LEU A 533 21.26 -24.23 14.89
C LEU A 533 21.13 -24.80 16.32
N VAL A 534 19.99 -24.51 16.97
CA VAL A 534 19.73 -25.01 18.35
C VAL A 534 19.38 -26.49 18.33
N GLY A 535 18.78 -26.99 17.24
CA GLY A 535 18.28 -28.35 17.13
C GLY A 535 17.01 -28.58 17.97
N PRO A 536 16.38 -29.76 17.86
CA PRO A 536 15.32 -30.13 18.76
C PRO A 536 15.90 -30.19 20.17
N SER A 537 15.49 -29.28 21.04
CA SER A 537 15.90 -29.33 22.45
C SER A 537 15.56 -30.69 23.02
N ASP A 538 16.55 -31.33 23.60
CA ASP A 538 16.45 -32.51 24.41
C ASP A 538 15.61 -32.17 25.67
N LYS A 539 14.29 -32.01 25.46
CA LYS A 539 13.33 -31.90 26.57
C LYS A 539 13.13 -33.29 27.11
N GLY A 540 13.82 -33.55 28.18
CA GLY A 540 13.54 -34.52 29.23
C GLY A 540 12.83 -35.80 28.82
N ALA A 541 13.52 -36.89 28.85
CA ALA A 541 12.94 -38.21 29.06
C ALA A 541 12.10 -38.16 30.37
N GLY A 542 10.78 -38.10 30.24
CA GLY A 542 9.87 -38.16 31.39
C GLY A 542 8.59 -37.37 31.14
N GLY A 543 7.65 -37.92 30.37
CA GLY A 543 6.33 -37.26 30.20
C GLY A 543 5.52 -37.97 29.12
N GLU A 544 4.45 -38.57 29.53
CA GLU A 544 3.47 -39.43 28.86
C GLU A 544 3.09 -39.07 27.42
N ARG A 545 2.98 -40.13 26.61
CA ARG A 545 2.39 -40.11 25.26
C ARG A 545 0.91 -39.66 25.33
N GLY A 546 0.65 -38.43 24.97
CA GLY A 546 -0.67 -37.94 24.59
C GLY A 546 -0.79 -37.88 23.07
N SER A 547 -1.68 -38.71 22.54
CA SER A 547 -2.10 -38.79 21.14
C SER A 547 -2.87 -37.53 20.70
N ASN A 548 -2.68 -37.19 19.45
CA ASN A 548 -3.42 -36.30 18.57
C ASN A 548 -2.91 -34.83 18.37
N GLY A 549 -2.64 -34.56 17.13
CA GLY A 549 -2.62 -33.19 16.59
C GLY A 549 -1.54 -32.98 15.53
N ASN A 550 -1.94 -32.71 14.32
CA ASN A 550 -1.14 -32.28 13.18
C ASN A 550 0.03 -31.38 13.60
N LYS A 551 1.27 -31.93 13.51
CA LYS A 551 2.48 -31.13 13.58
C LYS A 551 2.90 -30.77 12.15
N ALA A 552 2.74 -29.52 11.75
CA ALA A 552 3.55 -28.95 10.69
C ALA A 552 5.02 -29.15 11.07
N GLY A 553 5.71 -30.02 10.34
CA GLY A 553 7.11 -30.37 10.58
C GLY A 553 7.99 -29.20 10.18
N GLY A 554 8.50 -28.45 11.16
CA GLY A 554 9.59 -27.51 10.91
C GLY A 554 10.84 -28.26 10.41
N PRO A 555 11.73 -27.61 9.61
CA PRO A 555 12.94 -28.21 9.07
C PRO A 555 13.93 -28.50 10.21
N GLY A 556 13.96 -29.71 10.70
CA GLY A 556 14.85 -30.12 11.82
C GLY A 556 14.45 -31.39 12.58
N ALA A 557 13.26 -31.92 12.33
CA ALA A 557 12.78 -33.12 13.03
C ALA A 557 13.27 -34.40 12.32
N GLY A 558 14.52 -34.80 12.53
CA GLY A 558 15.03 -36.09 12.08
C GLY A 558 16.36 -36.08 11.33
N GLY A 559 17.09 -34.94 11.34
CA GLY A 559 18.32 -34.78 10.57
C GLY A 559 19.59 -35.23 11.31
N ARG A 560 20.56 -35.68 10.55
CA ARG A 560 21.95 -35.90 10.88
C ARG A 560 22.54 -34.74 11.67
N PRO A 561 23.52 -34.95 12.59
CA PRO A 561 24.21 -33.83 13.24
C PRO A 561 24.85 -32.91 12.19
N MET A 562 24.67 -31.61 12.36
CA MET A 562 25.22 -30.56 11.46
C MET A 562 26.74 -30.73 11.33
N SER A 563 27.28 -30.62 10.12
CA SER A 563 28.72 -30.67 9.88
C SER A 563 29.39 -29.36 10.30
N LEU A 564 30.72 -29.39 10.52
CA LEU A 564 31.50 -28.22 10.89
C LEU A 564 31.46 -27.17 9.75
N GLU A 565 31.65 -27.63 8.52
CA GLU A 565 31.65 -26.81 7.31
C GLU A 565 30.31 -26.07 7.16
N LEU A 566 29.20 -26.77 7.40
CA LEU A 566 27.88 -26.16 7.32
C LEU A 566 27.65 -25.12 8.42
N ALA A 567 28.10 -25.39 9.64
CA ALA A 567 28.02 -24.43 10.74
C ALA A 567 28.83 -23.16 10.44
N VAL A 568 30.02 -23.32 9.85
CA VAL A 568 30.87 -22.19 9.40
C VAL A 568 30.20 -21.43 8.24
N ALA A 569 29.58 -22.13 7.29
CA ALA A 569 28.86 -21.48 6.20
C ALA A 569 27.68 -20.65 6.74
N PHE A 570 26.91 -21.16 7.71
CA PHE A 570 25.86 -20.38 8.37
C PHE A 570 26.38 -19.16 9.12
N LEU A 571 27.54 -19.27 9.78
CA LEU A 571 28.21 -18.13 10.39
C LEU A 571 28.53 -17.04 9.34
N ASN A 572 29.23 -17.41 8.29
CA ASN A 572 29.65 -16.48 7.24
C ASN A 572 28.44 -15.85 6.52
N ASN A 573 27.43 -16.66 6.21
CA ASN A 573 26.19 -16.19 5.59
C ASN A 573 25.52 -15.12 6.44
N ASN A 574 25.42 -15.34 7.75
CA ASN A 574 24.74 -14.38 8.61
C ASN A 574 25.54 -13.08 8.84
N VAL A 575 26.88 -13.15 8.78
CA VAL A 575 27.70 -11.93 8.75
C VAL A 575 27.44 -11.16 7.46
N ARG A 576 27.42 -11.84 6.31
CA ARG A 576 27.08 -11.20 5.02
C ARG A 576 25.64 -10.68 4.98
N CYS A 577 24.68 -11.43 5.53
CA CYS A 577 23.31 -10.99 5.66
C CYS A 577 23.18 -9.71 6.51
N HIS A 578 23.99 -9.59 7.57
CA HIS A 578 24.04 -8.35 8.35
C HIS A 578 24.48 -7.17 7.49
N ASP A 579 25.60 -7.33 6.74
CA ASP A 579 26.12 -6.24 5.89
C ASP A 579 25.12 -5.88 4.78
N GLN A 580 24.54 -6.89 4.12
CA GLN A 580 23.48 -6.70 3.11
C GLN A 580 22.19 -6.11 3.69
N SER A 581 21.86 -6.43 4.93
CA SER A 581 20.69 -5.82 5.59
C SER A 581 20.90 -4.34 5.91
N LEU A 582 22.12 -3.91 6.17
CA LEU A 582 22.46 -2.49 6.32
C LEU A 582 22.37 -1.75 4.99
N GLU A 583 22.90 -2.32 3.90
CA GLU A 583 22.76 -1.77 2.55
C GLU A 583 21.29 -1.66 2.15
N PHE A 584 20.52 -2.73 2.35
CA PHE A 584 19.08 -2.73 2.12
C PHE A 584 18.36 -1.63 2.93
N ALA A 585 18.73 -1.47 4.19
CA ALA A 585 18.17 -0.45 5.07
C ALA A 585 18.45 0.97 4.57
N GLU A 586 19.69 1.24 4.14
CA GLU A 586 20.08 2.53 3.57
C GLU A 586 19.34 2.83 2.26
N ASP A 587 19.16 1.81 1.39
CA ASP A 587 18.47 1.95 0.12
C ASP A 587 16.98 2.25 0.35
N VAL A 588 16.33 1.48 1.20
CA VAL A 588 14.93 1.69 1.57
C VAL A 588 14.72 3.06 2.22
N GLN A 589 15.58 3.44 3.17
CA GLN A 589 15.47 4.76 3.82
C GLN A 589 15.66 5.92 2.86
N ARG A 590 16.49 5.77 1.82
CA ARG A 590 16.68 6.77 0.76
C ARG A 590 15.41 6.97 -0.06
N GLN A 591 14.71 5.88 -0.36
CA GLN A 591 13.54 5.86 -1.22
C GLN A 591 12.25 6.27 -0.50
N LEU A 592 12.14 5.99 0.80
CA LEU A 592 10.93 6.29 1.58
C LEU A 592 10.77 7.78 1.85
N ASP A 593 9.52 8.22 1.85
CA ASP A 593 9.13 9.54 2.34
C ASP A 593 9.49 9.75 3.81
N GLN A 594 9.80 10.98 4.17
CA GLN A 594 10.27 11.33 5.52
C GLN A 594 9.26 10.95 6.63
N SER A 595 7.97 10.94 6.34
CA SER A 595 6.89 10.55 7.26
C SER A 595 6.95 9.09 7.69
N TYR A 596 7.45 8.21 6.83
CA TYR A 596 7.52 6.76 7.07
C TYR A 596 8.87 6.30 7.61
N ARG A 597 9.96 7.05 7.35
CA ARG A 597 11.32 6.66 7.77
C ARG A 597 11.46 6.39 9.26
N SER A 598 10.79 7.20 10.10
CA SER A 598 10.85 7.07 11.54
C SER A 598 10.05 5.89 12.11
N GLN A 599 9.22 5.24 11.29
CA GLN A 599 8.35 4.15 11.71
C GLN A 599 8.95 2.76 11.47
N LEU A 600 10.07 2.68 10.74
CA LEU A 600 10.76 1.41 10.46
C LEU A 600 11.88 1.18 11.49
N ASP A 601 11.71 0.14 12.30
CA ASP A 601 12.77 -0.36 13.19
C ASP A 601 13.65 -1.37 12.44
N ILE A 602 14.73 -0.86 11.86
CA ILE A 602 15.64 -1.65 11.01
C ILE A 602 16.81 -2.21 11.83
N GLU A 603 17.24 -1.48 12.88
CA GLU A 603 18.45 -1.83 13.63
C GLU A 603 18.36 -3.18 14.32
N ASP A 604 17.21 -3.49 14.92
CA ASP A 604 17.02 -4.76 15.62
C ASP A 604 17.04 -5.95 14.66
N VAL A 605 16.50 -5.79 13.46
CA VAL A 605 16.51 -6.83 12.42
C VAL A 605 17.94 -7.06 11.92
N CYS A 606 18.70 -5.99 11.62
CA CYS A 606 20.10 -6.11 11.22
C CYS A 606 20.94 -6.80 12.30
N ARG A 607 20.78 -6.39 13.56
CA ARG A 607 21.46 -7.00 14.72
C ARG A 607 21.08 -8.49 14.88
N GLY A 608 19.86 -8.86 14.51
CA GLY A 608 19.37 -10.24 14.58
C GLY A 608 20.21 -11.23 13.78
N PHE A 609 20.77 -10.83 12.63
CA PHE A 609 21.70 -11.67 11.86
C PHE A 609 23.03 -11.91 12.61
N LEU A 610 23.57 -10.90 13.30
CA LEU A 610 24.77 -11.11 14.13
C LEU A 610 24.50 -12.05 15.29
N GLU A 611 23.31 -12.06 15.86
CA GLU A 611 22.95 -13.02 16.90
C GLU A 611 22.86 -14.46 16.34
N VAL A 612 22.37 -14.63 15.11
CA VAL A 612 22.40 -15.94 14.43
C VAL A 612 23.84 -16.35 14.12
N ALA A 613 24.68 -15.41 13.65
CA ALA A 613 26.09 -15.67 13.42
C ALA A 613 26.83 -16.12 14.70
N LYS A 614 26.51 -15.53 15.86
CA LYS A 614 27.03 -15.95 17.17
C LYS A 614 26.59 -17.37 17.51
N LEU A 615 25.29 -17.70 17.30
CA LEU A 615 24.81 -19.06 17.52
C LEU A 615 25.50 -20.07 16.62
N ALA A 616 25.71 -19.72 15.34
CA ALA A 616 26.46 -20.57 14.41
C ALA A 616 27.93 -20.74 14.85
N THR A 617 28.54 -19.70 15.39
CA THR A 617 29.89 -19.74 16.00
C THR A 617 29.92 -20.75 17.16
N TYR A 618 28.99 -20.63 18.10
CA TYR A 618 28.93 -21.57 19.23
C TYR A 618 28.62 -23.00 18.78
N LYS A 619 27.80 -23.17 17.73
CA LYS A 619 27.53 -24.48 17.13
C LYS A 619 28.81 -25.08 16.52
N ALA A 620 29.56 -24.32 15.71
CA ALA A 620 30.83 -24.76 15.11
C ALA A 620 31.85 -25.16 16.20
N VAL A 621 32.00 -24.30 17.19
CA VAL A 621 32.89 -24.56 18.33
C VAL A 621 32.42 -25.79 19.11
N SER A 622 31.12 -25.94 19.36
CA SER A 622 30.57 -27.13 20.04
C SER A 622 30.85 -28.43 19.29
N ILE A 623 30.81 -28.38 17.93
CA ILE A 623 31.16 -29.55 17.09
C ILE A 623 32.61 -29.94 17.31
N VAL A 624 33.52 -28.96 17.26
CA VAL A 624 34.96 -29.17 17.51
C VAL A 624 35.21 -29.83 18.90
N PHE A 625 34.57 -29.27 19.92
CA PHE A 625 34.74 -29.78 21.28
C PHE A 625 33.97 -31.10 21.58
N ASN A 626 33.03 -31.49 20.72
CA ASN A 626 32.36 -32.79 20.80
C ASN A 626 33.13 -33.89 20.04
N ASP A 627 34.16 -33.50 19.27
CA ASP A 627 35.06 -34.47 18.68
C ASP A 627 35.63 -35.41 19.77
N PRO A 628 35.68 -36.73 19.52
CA PRO A 628 36.17 -37.69 20.51
C PRO A 628 37.59 -37.41 21.00
N GLY A 629 38.45 -36.87 20.10
CA GLY A 629 39.82 -36.47 20.43
C GLY A 629 39.86 -35.38 21.49
N MET A 630 39.11 -34.28 21.24
CA MET A 630 38.99 -33.16 22.16
C MET A 630 38.30 -33.52 23.48
N SER A 631 37.14 -34.20 23.36
CA SER A 631 36.30 -34.54 24.50
C SER A 631 37.03 -35.49 25.48
N ASN A 632 37.79 -36.46 24.97
CA ASN A 632 38.54 -37.40 25.81
C ASN A 632 39.74 -36.72 26.51
N GLN A 633 40.44 -35.79 25.82
CA GLN A 633 41.53 -35.06 26.46
C GLN A 633 41.02 -34.13 27.58
N LEU A 634 39.88 -33.48 27.38
CA LEU A 634 39.23 -32.68 28.41
C LEU A 634 38.87 -33.49 29.68
N LYS A 635 38.41 -34.74 29.49
CA LYS A 635 38.10 -35.64 30.63
C LYS A 635 39.35 -36.02 31.45
N VAL A 636 40.51 -36.09 30.84
CA VAL A 636 41.79 -36.45 31.45
C VAL A 636 42.52 -35.23 32.01
N LEU A 637 42.22 -34.02 31.55
CA LEU A 637 42.96 -32.78 31.79
C LEU A 637 43.32 -32.56 33.29
N TYR A 638 42.38 -32.76 34.20
CA TYR A 638 42.56 -32.53 35.63
C TYR A 638 42.09 -33.74 36.45
N SER A 639 42.05 -34.93 35.82
CA SER A 639 41.65 -36.14 36.57
C SER A 639 42.69 -36.51 37.64
N SER A 640 42.18 -36.88 38.85
CA SER A 640 43.01 -37.39 39.94
C SER A 640 43.40 -38.83 39.68
N GLY A 641 44.70 -39.09 39.63
CA GLY A 641 45.24 -40.42 39.56
C GLY A 641 46.70 -40.50 39.10
N ALA A 642 47.34 -41.59 39.18
CA ALA A 642 48.73 -41.83 38.80
C ALA A 642 49.04 -41.66 37.30
N GLU A 643 48.00 -41.37 36.51
CA GLU A 643 48.10 -41.17 35.07
C GLU A 643 48.22 -39.70 34.66
N TYR A 644 48.25 -38.75 35.60
CA TYR A 644 48.49 -37.35 35.27
C TYR A 644 49.97 -37.15 34.89
N THR A 645 50.29 -37.59 33.71
CA THR A 645 51.66 -37.46 33.16
C THR A 645 51.77 -36.13 32.45
N GLY A 646 52.21 -35.13 33.18
CA GLY A 646 52.74 -33.85 32.79
C GLY A 646 52.47 -33.33 31.35
N GLY A 647 51.42 -32.50 31.14
CA GLY A 647 51.23 -31.68 29.96
C GLY A 647 50.76 -32.36 28.65
N ARG A 648 50.61 -33.65 28.62
CA ARG A 648 50.25 -34.40 27.41
C ARG A 648 48.86 -34.07 26.93
N ALA A 649 47.89 -33.95 27.82
CA ALA A 649 46.49 -33.63 27.48
C ALA A 649 46.37 -32.22 26.88
N THR A 650 46.98 -31.19 27.52
CA THR A 650 46.97 -29.81 27.04
C THR A 650 47.68 -29.67 25.69
N ASN A 651 48.84 -30.36 25.54
CA ASN A 651 49.58 -30.35 24.26
C ASN A 651 48.76 -30.95 23.11
N VAL A 652 48.02 -32.04 23.38
CA VAL A 652 47.12 -32.66 22.39
C VAL A 652 45.92 -31.72 22.09
N LEU A 653 45.33 -31.11 23.13
CA LEU A 653 44.26 -30.11 22.94
C LEU A 653 44.73 -28.96 22.05
N ILE A 654 45.90 -28.39 22.34
CA ILE A 654 46.47 -27.29 21.54
C ILE A 654 46.82 -27.73 20.10
N ALA A 655 47.36 -28.93 19.91
CA ALA A 655 47.64 -29.47 18.60
C ALA A 655 46.34 -29.66 17.79
N THR A 656 45.33 -30.23 18.38
CA THR A 656 44.03 -30.42 17.75
C THR A 656 43.35 -29.04 17.43
N LEU A 657 43.44 -28.09 18.36
CA LEU A 657 42.96 -26.74 18.09
C LEU A 657 43.72 -26.08 16.93
N LYS A 658 45.02 -26.27 16.81
CA LYS A 658 45.83 -25.74 15.68
C LYS A 658 45.31 -26.26 14.33
N ASP A 659 44.98 -27.54 14.27
CA ASP A 659 44.45 -28.18 13.06
C ASP A 659 43.09 -27.56 12.68
N TYR A 660 42.15 -27.49 13.61
CA TYR A 660 40.84 -26.85 13.38
C TYR A 660 40.98 -25.37 13.05
N PHE A 661 41.84 -24.64 13.71
CA PHE A 661 42.06 -23.21 13.42
C PHE A 661 42.80 -22.97 12.09
N SER A 662 43.54 -23.94 11.58
CA SER A 662 44.07 -23.90 10.21
C SER A 662 42.91 -23.90 9.20
N ASP A 663 41.88 -24.69 9.45
CA ASP A 663 40.69 -24.71 8.61
C ASP A 663 39.80 -23.48 8.82
N PHE A 664 39.59 -23.05 10.06
CA PHE A 664 38.86 -21.79 10.33
C PHE A 664 39.48 -20.59 9.65
N LYS A 665 40.83 -20.50 9.56
CA LYS A 665 41.52 -19.42 8.85
C LYS A 665 41.20 -19.37 7.36
N LYS A 666 40.90 -20.53 6.75
CA LYS A 666 40.54 -20.63 5.34
C LYS A 666 39.05 -20.36 5.15
N TRP A 667 38.21 -20.91 6.05
CA TRP A 667 36.75 -21.02 5.85
C TRP A 667 35.96 -19.86 6.43
N VAL A 668 36.43 -19.23 7.53
CA VAL A 668 35.75 -18.17 8.25
C VAL A 668 36.14 -16.80 7.70
N LEU A 669 35.20 -15.89 7.62
CA LEU A 669 35.46 -14.50 7.32
C LEU A 669 36.51 -13.90 8.28
N PRO A 670 37.57 -13.23 7.80
CA PRO A 670 38.65 -12.73 8.64
C PRO A 670 38.17 -11.81 9.78
N SER A 671 37.12 -11.01 9.53
CA SER A 671 36.49 -10.14 10.53
C SER A 671 35.92 -10.90 11.72
N PHE A 672 35.48 -12.17 11.52
CA PHE A 672 34.83 -12.98 12.53
C PHE A 672 35.71 -14.05 13.19
N LEU A 673 36.91 -14.30 12.64
CA LEU A 673 37.84 -15.32 13.15
C LEU A 673 38.19 -15.07 14.64
N LYS A 674 38.32 -13.82 15.05
CA LYS A 674 38.55 -13.45 16.45
C LYS A 674 37.38 -13.86 17.36
N ARG A 675 36.16 -13.76 16.87
CA ARG A 675 34.95 -14.20 17.61
C ARG A 675 34.92 -15.71 17.78
N VAL A 676 35.35 -16.46 16.74
CA VAL A 676 35.48 -17.92 16.83
C VAL A 676 36.53 -18.30 17.89
N ALA A 677 37.64 -17.57 17.93
CA ALA A 677 38.70 -17.80 18.94
C ALA A 677 38.21 -17.48 20.37
N GLU A 678 37.45 -16.37 20.55
CA GLU A 678 36.82 -16.03 21.83
C GLU A 678 35.87 -17.14 22.28
N ALA A 679 34.97 -17.58 21.39
CA ALA A 679 34.01 -18.65 21.68
C ALA A 679 34.71 -19.99 21.97
N ALA A 680 35.78 -20.31 21.26
CA ALA A 680 36.56 -21.52 21.48
C ALA A 680 37.26 -21.52 22.84
N LEU A 681 37.85 -20.37 23.22
CA LEU A 681 38.43 -20.19 24.55
C LEU A 681 37.40 -20.35 25.67
N GLU A 682 36.27 -19.65 25.53
CA GLU A 682 35.16 -19.70 26.47
C GLU A 682 34.62 -21.15 26.64
N GLU A 683 34.45 -21.86 25.53
CA GLU A 683 33.98 -23.24 25.56
C GLU A 683 35.01 -24.21 26.18
N LEU A 684 36.29 -24.02 25.85
CA LEU A 684 37.38 -24.80 26.46
C LEU A 684 37.38 -24.63 27.98
N VAL A 685 37.43 -23.38 28.43
CA VAL A 685 37.45 -23.04 29.86
C VAL A 685 36.19 -23.54 30.55
N ARG A 686 35.03 -23.36 29.96
CA ARG A 686 33.75 -23.81 30.47
C ARG A 686 33.71 -25.35 30.62
N ARG A 687 34.21 -26.10 29.62
CA ARG A 687 34.27 -27.58 29.70
C ARG A 687 35.28 -28.05 30.71
N ALA A 688 36.44 -27.44 30.76
CA ALA A 688 37.46 -27.73 31.77
C ALA A 688 36.91 -27.50 33.19
N ALA A 689 36.22 -26.39 33.39
CA ALA A 689 35.56 -26.05 34.63
C ALA A 689 34.46 -27.08 35.03
N ASN A 690 33.61 -27.47 34.04
CA ASN A 690 32.58 -28.45 34.27
C ASN A 690 33.19 -29.83 34.67
N MET A 691 34.28 -30.25 34.02
CA MET A 691 34.96 -31.48 34.40
C MET A 691 35.56 -31.40 35.81
N PHE A 692 36.17 -30.26 36.14
CA PHE A 692 36.70 -29.96 37.46
C PHE A 692 35.60 -30.01 38.54
N VAL A 693 34.42 -29.48 38.27
CA VAL A 693 33.27 -29.55 39.19
C VAL A 693 32.73 -30.95 39.31
N ALA A 694 32.71 -31.70 38.20
CA ALA A 694 32.18 -33.10 38.22
C ALA A 694 33.07 -34.04 39.03
N VAL A 695 34.41 -33.95 38.86
CA VAL A 695 35.41 -34.77 39.55
C VAL A 695 36.53 -33.87 40.01
N PRO A 696 36.41 -33.19 41.18
CA PRO A 696 37.46 -32.35 41.71
C PRO A 696 38.76 -33.13 41.92
N PRO A 697 39.90 -32.65 41.43
CA PRO A 697 41.17 -33.34 41.64
C PRO A 697 41.63 -33.19 43.10
N THR A 698 42.40 -34.15 43.55
CA THR A 698 43.05 -34.08 44.84
C THR A 698 44.20 -33.12 44.74
N PRO A 699 44.30 -32.07 45.56
CA PRO A 699 45.39 -31.07 45.48
C PRO A 699 46.75 -31.74 45.75
N SER A 700 47.69 -31.45 44.86
CA SER A 700 49.10 -31.84 45.06
C SER A 700 49.99 -30.79 44.42
N GLU A 701 51.18 -30.58 44.94
CA GLU A 701 52.10 -29.57 44.42
C GLU A 701 52.43 -29.77 42.91
N PRO A 702 52.64 -31.01 42.41
CA PRO A 702 52.85 -31.28 41.02
C PRO A 702 51.65 -30.92 40.14
N LEU A 703 50.38 -31.17 40.63
CA LEU A 703 49.15 -30.85 39.94
C LEU A 703 48.99 -29.30 39.81
N LEU A 704 49.17 -28.59 40.93
CA LEU A 704 49.02 -27.11 40.94
C LEU A 704 50.06 -26.43 40.03
N LYS A 705 51.30 -26.90 40.03
CA LYS A 705 52.33 -26.41 39.09
C LYS A 705 51.92 -26.69 37.64
N ARG A 706 51.37 -27.89 37.37
CA ARG A 706 50.92 -28.26 36.05
C ARG A 706 49.73 -27.43 35.57
N MET A 707 48.74 -27.15 36.44
CA MET A 707 47.63 -26.28 36.13
C MET A 707 48.12 -24.88 35.71
N ALA A 708 49.11 -24.34 36.43
CA ALA A 708 49.71 -23.04 36.07
C ALA A 708 50.45 -23.10 34.73
N GLU A 709 51.14 -24.19 34.43
CA GLU A 709 51.81 -24.37 33.12
C GLU A 709 50.76 -24.51 32.00
N ASP A 710 49.67 -25.28 32.20
CA ASP A 710 48.57 -25.45 31.26
C ASP A 710 47.85 -24.15 30.98
N GLU A 711 47.58 -23.31 32.03
CA GLU A 711 47.04 -21.97 31.89
C GLU A 711 47.94 -21.11 30.99
N ALA A 712 49.29 -21.13 31.23
CA ALA A 712 50.26 -20.38 30.44
C ALA A 712 50.31 -20.86 28.97
N ASP A 713 50.35 -22.17 28.74
CA ASP A 713 50.37 -22.77 27.40
C ASP A 713 49.09 -22.43 26.59
N LEU A 714 47.92 -22.48 27.21
CA LEU A 714 46.63 -22.14 26.61
C LEU A 714 46.55 -20.62 26.30
N ALA A 715 47.01 -19.80 27.26
CA ALA A 715 47.08 -18.36 27.03
C ALA A 715 47.99 -17.99 25.87
N ALA A 716 49.18 -18.56 25.81
CA ALA A 716 50.16 -18.35 24.73
C ALA A 716 49.60 -18.79 23.37
N TYR A 717 48.80 -19.86 23.32
CA TYR A 717 48.16 -20.30 22.09
C TYR A 717 47.12 -19.26 21.63
N PHE A 718 46.20 -18.86 22.51
CA PHE A 718 45.12 -17.93 22.15
C PHE A 718 45.61 -16.49 21.95
N GLU A 719 46.77 -16.08 22.49
CA GLU A 719 47.37 -14.78 22.19
C GLU A 719 47.71 -14.60 20.69
N THR A 720 47.83 -15.71 19.96
CA THR A 720 48.02 -15.67 18.50
C THR A 720 46.79 -15.11 17.75
N TYR A 721 45.59 -15.16 18.38
CA TYR A 721 44.30 -14.75 17.82
C TYR A 721 43.67 -13.58 18.55
N LEU A 722 43.89 -13.48 19.89
CA LEU A 722 43.18 -12.57 20.78
C LEU A 722 44.15 -11.61 21.48
N ARG A 723 43.67 -10.42 21.79
CA ARG A 723 44.41 -9.46 22.60
C ARG A 723 44.41 -9.90 24.08
N PRO A 724 45.43 -9.56 24.85
CA PRO A 724 45.49 -9.94 26.28
C PRO A 724 44.29 -9.56 27.12
N ASP A 725 43.67 -8.42 26.81
CA ASP A 725 42.47 -7.97 27.52
C ASP A 725 41.26 -8.91 27.35
N ARG A 726 41.17 -9.58 26.20
CA ARG A 726 40.10 -10.54 25.89
C ARG A 726 40.38 -11.92 26.48
N LEU A 727 41.64 -12.24 26.76
CA LEU A 727 42.05 -13.51 27.40
C LEU A 727 41.85 -13.49 28.90
N ARG A 728 42.10 -12.35 29.56
CA ARG A 728 42.09 -12.26 31.03
C ARG A 728 40.77 -12.78 31.64
N ARG A 729 39.62 -12.34 31.12
CA ARG A 729 38.34 -12.68 31.71
C ARG A 729 37.98 -14.16 31.63
N PRO A 730 38.08 -14.84 30.46
CA PRO A 730 37.84 -16.28 30.37
C PRO A 730 38.88 -17.11 31.16
N MET A 731 40.16 -16.75 31.05
CA MET A 731 41.25 -17.47 31.70
C MET A 731 41.24 -17.35 33.21
N ALA A 732 40.73 -16.23 33.76
CA ALA A 732 40.60 -16.02 35.18
C ALA A 732 39.85 -17.15 35.89
N LEU A 733 38.88 -17.78 35.22
CA LEU A 733 38.13 -18.91 35.78
C LEU A 733 39.05 -20.11 36.16
N LEU A 734 40.04 -20.44 35.32
CA LEU A 734 40.96 -21.53 35.61
C LEU A 734 41.92 -21.15 36.76
N SER A 735 42.34 -19.90 36.81
CA SER A 735 43.17 -19.40 37.92
C SER A 735 42.41 -19.37 39.25
N ASP A 736 41.15 -18.89 39.24
CA ASP A 736 40.29 -18.84 40.44
C ASP A 736 40.00 -20.26 40.97
N MET A 737 39.83 -21.26 40.06
CA MET A 737 39.64 -22.65 40.43
C MET A 737 40.92 -23.26 41.03
N ARG A 738 42.07 -22.90 40.51
CA ARG A 738 43.39 -23.31 41.07
C ARG A 738 43.59 -22.71 42.47
N GLU A 739 43.20 -21.42 42.64
CA GLU A 739 43.29 -20.78 43.96
C GLU A 739 42.46 -21.49 45.02
N LEU A 740 41.24 -21.98 44.66
CA LEU A 740 40.46 -22.79 45.56
C LEU A 740 41.15 -24.11 45.99
N LEU A 741 41.99 -24.68 45.16
CA LEU A 741 42.75 -25.88 45.50
C LEU A 741 44.01 -25.53 46.36
N VAL A 742 44.58 -24.36 46.19
CA VAL A 742 45.78 -23.92 46.92
C VAL A 742 45.44 -23.47 48.35
N ALA A 743 44.24 -22.97 48.57
CA ALA A 743 43.83 -22.43 49.85
C ALA A 743 43.96 -23.41 51.00
N ASP A 744 44.86 -23.14 51.92
CA ASP A 744 45.20 -24.04 53.02
C ASP A 744 44.43 -23.68 54.30
N THR A 745 43.96 -22.43 54.39
CA THR A 745 43.22 -21.97 55.55
C THR A 745 41.71 -21.80 55.24
N PRO A 746 40.83 -21.92 56.24
CA PRO A 746 39.40 -21.68 56.05
C PRO A 746 39.08 -20.28 55.50
N GLU A 747 39.83 -19.30 55.92
CA GLU A 747 39.66 -17.90 55.47
C GLU A 747 40.06 -17.71 54.02
N GLU A 748 41.18 -18.29 53.61
CA GLU A 748 41.66 -18.24 52.20
C GLU A 748 40.68 -18.98 51.28
N PHE A 749 40.19 -20.14 51.68
CA PHE A 749 39.20 -20.90 50.86
C PHE A 749 37.90 -20.12 50.73
N SER A 750 37.41 -19.53 51.82
CA SER A 750 36.19 -18.79 51.83
C SER A 750 36.31 -17.53 50.94
N LEU A 751 37.47 -16.85 50.97
CA LEU A 751 37.79 -15.71 50.14
C LEU A 751 37.91 -16.08 48.66
N ALA A 752 38.66 -17.16 48.36
CA ALA A 752 38.76 -17.65 46.98
C ALA A 752 37.40 -18.06 46.40
N PHE A 753 36.56 -18.71 47.23
CA PHE A 753 35.18 -19.03 46.84
C PHE A 753 34.33 -17.79 46.60
N ALA A 754 34.43 -16.79 47.47
CA ALA A 754 33.72 -15.51 47.30
C ALA A 754 34.12 -14.82 45.98
N ASN A 755 35.42 -14.79 45.67
CA ASN A 755 35.93 -14.21 44.43
C ASN A 755 35.41 -14.97 43.19
N LEU A 756 35.48 -16.30 43.22
CA LEU A 756 34.97 -17.16 42.13
C LEU A 756 33.50 -16.95 41.88
N ILE A 757 32.65 -16.96 42.90
CA ILE A 757 31.22 -16.74 42.72
C ILE A 757 30.89 -15.31 42.33
N ALA A 758 31.68 -14.34 42.71
CA ALA A 758 31.51 -12.96 42.29
C ALA A 758 31.88 -12.77 40.79
N ALA A 759 32.97 -13.36 40.35
CA ALA A 759 33.42 -13.29 38.94
C ALA A 759 32.59 -14.18 38.01
N HIS A 760 32.14 -15.36 38.51
CA HIS A 760 31.47 -16.38 37.68
C HIS A 760 30.12 -16.83 38.29
N PRO A 761 29.03 -16.18 37.88
CA PRO A 761 27.68 -16.37 38.44
C PRO A 761 27.11 -17.78 38.31
N GLY A 762 27.67 -18.62 37.46
CA GLY A 762 27.21 -19.99 37.23
C GLY A 762 27.61 -21.02 38.26
N PHE A 763 28.56 -20.72 39.16
CA PHE A 763 29.02 -21.66 40.19
C PHE A 763 28.15 -21.61 41.43
N THR A 764 27.99 -22.78 42.06
CA THR A 764 27.10 -22.99 43.19
C THR A 764 27.86 -23.45 44.40
N LEU A 765 27.23 -23.44 45.58
CA LEU A 765 27.76 -23.97 46.82
C LEU A 765 28.17 -25.48 46.68
N ASP A 766 27.56 -26.23 45.75
CA ASP A 766 27.89 -27.64 45.51
C ASP A 766 29.37 -27.81 45.07
N LEU A 767 29.94 -26.89 44.33
CA LEU A 767 31.36 -26.88 43.94
C LEU A 767 32.25 -26.84 45.20
N ALA A 768 32.03 -25.91 46.11
CA ALA A 768 32.79 -25.82 47.32
C ALA A 768 32.72 -27.08 48.17
N THR A 769 31.51 -27.67 48.29
CA THR A 769 31.32 -28.90 49.07
C THR A 769 32.02 -30.09 48.41
N ARG A 770 32.05 -30.22 47.10
CA ARG A 770 32.78 -31.28 46.38
C ARG A 770 34.28 -31.15 46.47
N ILE A 771 34.81 -29.91 46.31
CA ILE A 771 36.25 -29.67 46.47
C ILE A 771 36.69 -30.00 47.90
N LEU A 772 35.94 -29.53 48.91
CA LEU A 772 36.24 -29.85 50.32
C LEU A 772 36.16 -31.33 50.61
N ALA A 773 35.25 -32.07 49.96
CA ALA A 773 35.15 -33.53 50.07
C ALA A 773 36.37 -34.29 49.45
N SER A 774 37.02 -33.70 48.47
CA SER A 774 38.22 -34.27 47.83
C SER A 774 39.49 -33.99 48.62
N ARG A 775 39.45 -33.10 49.63
CA ARG A 775 40.59 -32.71 50.46
C ARG A 775 40.70 -33.63 51.71
N THR A 776 41.47 -34.70 51.57
CA THR A 776 41.66 -35.67 52.64
C THR A 776 42.49 -35.16 53.83
N GLU A 777 43.16 -34.06 53.68
CA GLU A 777 44.09 -33.39 54.64
C GLU A 777 43.34 -32.59 55.71
N LEU A 778 42.13 -32.13 55.43
CA LEU A 778 41.32 -31.30 56.28
C LEU A 778 40.55 -32.12 57.31
N GLN A 779 40.53 -31.70 58.58
CA GLN A 779 39.70 -32.32 59.60
C GLN A 779 38.24 -32.06 59.38
N LYS A 780 37.35 -32.99 59.68
CA LYS A 780 35.92 -32.90 59.54
C LYS A 780 35.30 -31.61 60.11
N LYS A 781 35.88 -31.10 61.22
CA LYS A 781 35.43 -29.86 61.84
C LYS A 781 35.77 -28.63 60.97
N GLN A 782 36.95 -28.61 60.44
CA GLN A 782 37.38 -27.54 59.49
C GLN A 782 36.51 -27.53 58.19
N VAL A 783 36.24 -28.70 57.63
CA VAL A 783 35.34 -28.80 56.47
C VAL A 783 33.95 -28.32 56.79
N ALA A 784 33.42 -28.59 57.99
CA ALA A 784 32.11 -28.09 58.40
C ALA A 784 32.09 -26.57 58.55
N ASP A 785 33.15 -25.99 59.16
CA ASP A 785 33.29 -24.54 59.39
C ASP A 785 33.43 -23.77 58.04
N ILE A 786 34.27 -24.28 57.13
CA ILE A 786 34.44 -23.71 55.79
C ILE A 786 33.12 -23.79 54.99
N THR A 787 32.43 -24.93 55.06
CA THR A 787 31.14 -25.09 54.35
C THR A 787 30.08 -24.14 54.89
N ALA A 788 30.08 -23.87 56.18
CA ALA A 788 29.16 -22.92 56.79
C ALA A 788 29.47 -21.48 56.32
N GLN A 789 30.73 -21.06 56.27
CA GLN A 789 31.16 -19.76 55.74
C GLN A 789 30.80 -19.60 54.25
N CYS A 790 31.11 -20.57 53.43
CA CYS A 790 30.75 -20.59 52.01
C CYS A 790 29.23 -20.46 51.82
N ARG A 791 28.45 -21.10 52.71
CA ARG A 791 26.97 -21.03 52.64
C ARG A 791 26.46 -19.63 52.94
N GLU A 792 27.05 -18.95 53.90
CA GLU A 792 26.69 -17.54 54.23
C GLU A 792 27.09 -16.59 53.09
N LEU A 793 28.24 -16.76 52.48
CA LEU A 793 28.70 -15.96 51.32
C LEU A 793 27.77 -16.21 50.13
N TRP A 794 27.36 -17.44 49.89
CA TRP A 794 26.42 -17.77 48.83
C TRP A 794 25.05 -17.13 49.04
N LYS A 795 24.51 -17.20 50.25
CA LYS A 795 23.23 -16.55 50.59
C LYS A 795 23.28 -15.05 50.42
N ALA A 796 24.36 -14.42 50.86
CA ALA A 796 24.57 -12.97 50.74
C ALA A 796 24.58 -12.54 49.29
N ARG A 797 25.22 -13.34 48.43
CA ARG A 797 25.24 -13.11 47.01
C ARG A 797 23.87 -13.34 46.37
N GLU A 798 23.17 -14.44 46.66
CA GLU A 798 21.83 -14.71 46.15
C GLU A 798 20.84 -13.58 46.50
N ALA A 799 21.00 -13.00 47.71
CA ALA A 799 20.22 -11.82 48.11
C ALA A 799 20.56 -10.59 47.28
N SER A 800 21.87 -10.34 47.00
CA SER A 800 22.34 -9.25 46.15
C SER A 800 21.85 -9.40 44.68
N ASP A 801 21.95 -10.62 44.13
CA ASP A 801 21.47 -10.90 42.76
C ASP A 801 19.95 -10.75 42.66
N LYS A 802 19.18 -11.06 43.71
CA LYS A 802 17.74 -10.81 43.76
C LYS A 802 17.41 -9.32 43.82
N ALA A 803 18.17 -8.56 44.59
CA ALA A 803 18.01 -7.11 44.64
C ALA A 803 18.33 -6.44 43.32
N ALA A 804 19.43 -6.83 42.67
CA ALA A 804 19.83 -6.32 41.38
C ALA A 804 18.85 -6.71 40.22
N ARG A 805 18.17 -7.86 40.33
CA ARG A 805 17.12 -8.25 39.35
C ARG A 805 15.81 -7.49 39.55
N GLY A 806 15.48 -7.13 40.78
CA GLY A 806 14.34 -6.27 41.11
C GLY A 806 14.51 -4.83 40.57
N GLU A 807 15.74 -4.35 40.44
CA GLU A 807 16.08 -3.08 39.83
C GLU A 807 16.25 -3.16 38.29
N ALA A 808 16.63 -4.35 37.76
CA ALA A 808 16.89 -4.55 36.33
C ALA A 808 15.66 -4.95 35.50
N ASP A 809 14.58 -5.45 36.11
CA ASP A 809 13.26 -5.57 35.45
C ASP A 809 12.63 -4.19 35.17
N ALA A 810 13.24 -3.12 35.71
CA ALA A 810 12.88 -1.73 35.37
C ALA A 810 13.77 -1.11 34.29
N ALA A 811 14.84 -1.76 33.85
CA ALA A 811 15.73 -1.29 32.80
C ALA A 811 16.19 -2.48 31.96
N ALA A 812 15.47 -2.72 30.85
CA ALA A 812 15.76 -3.77 29.89
C ALA A 812 17.19 -3.74 29.35
N GLY A 813 17.84 -4.91 29.29
CA GLY A 813 18.89 -5.10 28.32
C GLY A 813 20.16 -5.79 28.75
N GLY A 814 20.30 -7.04 28.33
CA GLY A 814 21.58 -7.56 27.88
C GLY A 814 22.62 -7.97 28.94
N GLY A 815 22.47 -9.09 29.55
CA GLY A 815 23.51 -9.77 30.36
C GLY A 815 23.94 -11.09 29.73
N TRP A 816 25.15 -11.15 29.32
CA TRP A 816 25.85 -12.27 28.67
C TRP A 816 26.28 -13.31 29.70
N PHE A 817 25.46 -14.24 30.07
CA PHE A 817 25.74 -15.52 30.75
C PHE A 817 24.47 -16.00 31.41
N GLY A 818 23.57 -16.49 30.58
CA GLY A 818 22.46 -17.33 31.07
C GLY A 818 22.92 -18.78 31.18
N TRP A 819 23.48 -19.19 32.29
CA TRP A 819 23.61 -20.59 32.67
C TRP A 819 22.19 -21.10 32.96
N GLY A 820 21.67 -21.86 32.04
CA GLY A 820 20.34 -22.46 32.16
C GLY A 820 20.21 -23.25 33.44
N LYS A 821 19.28 -22.84 34.28
CA LYS A 821 18.74 -23.73 35.30
C LYS A 821 18.17 -24.94 34.61
N LYS A 822 18.83 -26.13 34.80
CA LYS A 822 18.18 -27.43 34.65
C LYS A 822 18.50 -28.24 35.88
N GLY A 823 17.44 -28.53 36.58
CA GLY A 823 17.14 -29.78 37.24
C GLY A 823 17.66 -29.96 38.63
N ALA A 824 16.78 -29.75 39.62
CA ALA A 824 16.56 -30.71 40.64
C ALA A 824 15.38 -31.56 40.25
#